data_462c9f1c3a6bc6a6ab417a3af4eaf764
#
_entry.id   462c9f1c3a6bc6a6ab417a3af4eaf764
#
_cell.length_a   1.000
_cell.length_b   1.000
_cell.length_c   1.000
_cell.angle_alpha   90.00
_cell.angle_beta   90.00
_cell.angle_gamma   90.00
#
_symmetry.space_group_name_H-M   'P 1'
#
loop_
_entity.id
_entity.type
_entity.pdbx_description
1 polymer ?
#
loop_
_entity_poly.entity_id
_entity_poly.type
_entity_poly.pdbx_seq_one_letter_code
_entity_poly.pdbx_strand_id
1 'polypeptide(L)'
;MADNNNNGSRFSAYWLYAVLLLILLGFNYYSGATFWTQPKEIPQSKFEEYLTNGDVSKIIILNKKEANVYLTPNALKKEEHKEVRPTGNAIMQSGNPADVPQYRFELGDLSNFENRFDQIVKDNNLETTRENKSQQNLLSDLLLTVLPFALVIGVWIYIMRRMAGGGPGGGIFSIGKSKARVFDEKKENRVTFQDVAGLEGAKEEVQEIVDFLKNPDKYTSLGGKIPRGALLVGPPGTGKTLLAKAVAGEAQVPFFSLSGSDFVEMFVGVGASRVRDLFKQAKEKAPAIIFIDEIDAIGRARGKNVMTGANDERENTLNQLLTEMDGFGSHTNVIVLAATNRADILDKALMRAGRFDRQIYVELPNLNERKQIFQVHLKPIKTSETLDIDFLAKQTPGFSGADIANVCNEAALIAARKGKTAVSKQEFLDAVDRIVGGLEKKSKILTPEERKAIAFHEAGHATVSWLLEYAAPLVKVTIVPRGQSLGAAWYLPEERQIVRTEQILDEMCAALGGRAAEKVIFDKISTGALSDLEKVTKQARAMVTIYGLNDKIGNLTYYDSAQSDYGFTKPYSERTAHLIDEEISKIIEEQYQRAIKILSENKEKLTILANLLLEREVIFRDDLENIFGKRKYKDAEEAIEAEIPAENKNVAEVTQ
;
A
#
# COMPACT_ATOMS: atom_id res chain seq x y z
N MET A 1 39.45 16.09 -4.92
CA MET A 1 39.92 16.96 -3.80
C MET A 1 38.89 18.05 -3.60
N ALA A 2 38.23 18.02 -2.51
CA ALA A 2 37.64 19.03 -1.65
C ALA A 2 36.38 18.45 -1.00
N ASP A 3 36.63 17.78 0.12
CA ASP A 3 35.64 17.45 1.14
C ASP A 3 35.09 18.75 1.73
N ASN A 4 33.79 18.90 1.70
CA ASN A 4 33.11 19.93 2.48
C ASN A 4 32.27 19.26 3.58
N ASN A 5 32.96 19.00 4.69
CA ASN A 5 32.43 18.51 5.96
C ASN A 5 31.69 19.67 6.65
N ASN A 6 30.38 19.75 6.51
CA ASN A 6 29.55 20.67 7.28
C ASN A 6 29.01 19.94 8.52
N ASN A 7 29.84 19.81 9.54
CA ASN A 7 29.47 19.40 10.89
C ASN A 7 28.72 20.54 11.61
N GLY A 8 27.45 20.72 11.29
CA GLY A 8 26.53 21.48 12.14
C GLY A 8 26.29 20.71 13.43
N SER A 9 26.84 21.22 14.57
CA SER A 9 26.67 20.64 15.89
C SER A 9 25.18 20.42 16.20
N ARG A 10 24.78 19.16 16.22
CA ARG A 10 23.48 18.76 16.75
C ARG A 10 23.47 18.99 18.26
N PHE A 11 22.95 20.14 18.69
CA PHE A 11 22.60 20.33 20.09
C PHE A 11 21.59 19.26 20.48
N SER A 12 22.06 18.24 21.18
CA SER A 12 21.25 17.13 21.68
C SER A 12 20.19 17.67 22.65
N ALA A 13 18.99 17.15 22.61
CA ALA A 13 17.88 17.47 23.52
C ALA A 13 18.31 17.35 25.02
N TYR A 14 19.33 16.56 25.31
CA TYR A 14 19.92 16.40 26.62
C TYR A 14 20.53 17.70 27.18
N TRP A 15 20.97 18.64 26.33
CA TRP A 15 21.47 19.93 26.77
C TRP A 15 20.38 20.81 27.41
N LEU A 16 19.16 20.67 26.90
CA LEU A 16 17.97 21.37 27.40
C LEU A 16 17.59 20.86 28.80
N TYR A 17 17.69 19.56 29.03
CA TYR A 17 17.49 18.95 30.34
C TYR A 17 18.64 19.32 31.33
N ALA A 18 19.87 19.42 30.85
CA ALA A 18 21.00 19.84 31.65
C ALA A 18 20.87 21.30 32.12
N VAL A 19 20.40 22.20 31.24
CA VAL A 19 20.11 23.60 31.58
C VAL A 19 18.94 23.70 32.58
N LEU A 20 17.89 22.93 32.39
CA LEU A 20 16.73 22.90 33.29
C LEU A 20 17.11 22.35 34.68
N LEU A 21 17.97 21.34 34.73
CA LEU A 21 18.53 20.79 35.95
C LEU A 21 19.43 21.80 36.67
N LEU A 22 20.28 22.56 35.95
CA LEU A 22 21.10 23.61 36.49
C LEU A 22 20.29 24.79 37.05
N ILE A 23 19.18 25.16 36.39
CA ILE A 23 18.24 26.17 36.88
C ILE A 23 17.55 25.69 38.15
N LEU A 24 17.09 24.42 38.18
CA LEU A 24 16.49 23.79 39.38
C LEU A 24 17.49 23.68 40.53
N LEU A 25 18.74 23.30 40.28
CA LEU A 25 19.81 23.25 41.30
C LEU A 25 20.19 24.65 41.76
N GLY A 26 20.28 25.65 40.87
CA GLY A 26 20.50 27.05 41.21
C GLY A 26 19.36 27.64 42.04
N PHE A 27 18.11 27.33 41.70
CA PHE A 27 16.95 27.73 42.48
C PHE A 27 16.93 27.06 43.87
N ASN A 28 17.27 25.78 43.95
CA ASN A 28 17.39 25.05 45.22
C ASN A 28 18.52 25.58 46.08
N TYR A 29 19.66 25.95 45.47
CA TYR A 29 20.77 26.57 46.17
C TYR A 29 20.41 27.97 46.69
N TYR A 30 19.72 28.78 45.90
CA TYR A 30 19.27 30.12 46.30
C TYR A 30 18.15 30.09 47.34
N SER A 31 17.18 29.18 47.21
CA SER A 31 16.12 28.98 48.21
C SER A 31 16.66 28.29 49.49
N GLY A 32 17.64 27.42 49.36
CA GLY A 32 18.26 26.73 50.49
C GLY A 32 19.12 27.63 51.39
N ALA A 33 19.61 28.77 50.88
CA ALA A 33 20.37 29.74 51.70
C ALA A 33 19.53 30.41 52.77
N THR A 34 18.21 30.43 52.65
CA THR A 34 17.27 30.95 53.67
C THR A 34 16.82 29.91 54.69
N PHE A 35 17.11 28.63 54.46
CA PHE A 35 16.65 27.51 55.31
C PHE A 35 17.51 27.26 56.56
N TRP A 36 18.68 27.86 56.66
CA TRP A 36 19.64 27.51 57.72
C TRP A 36 19.62 28.43 58.98
N THR A 37 18.71 29.44 59.02
CA THR A 37 18.55 30.34 60.17
C THR A 37 17.09 30.61 60.54
N GLN A 38 16.27 29.61 60.51
CA GLN A 38 14.91 29.77 61.03
C GLN A 38 14.93 29.79 62.54
N PRO A 39 14.40 30.85 63.22
CA PRO A 39 14.27 30.90 64.66
C PRO A 39 13.42 29.69 65.12
N LYS A 40 13.81 29.13 66.27
CA LYS A 40 13.10 27.98 66.85
C LYS A 40 11.72 28.41 67.31
N GLU A 41 10.72 27.66 66.94
CA GLU A 41 9.34 27.94 67.31
C GLU A 41 9.08 27.56 68.76
N ILE A 42 8.50 28.46 69.55
CA ILE A 42 8.12 28.24 70.91
C ILE A 42 6.67 28.67 71.17
N PRO A 43 5.97 28.09 72.12
CA PRO A 43 4.67 28.59 72.55
C PRO A 43 4.80 29.97 73.24
N GLN A 44 3.75 30.79 73.12
CA GLN A 44 3.69 32.13 73.71
C GLN A 44 3.96 32.10 75.24
N SER A 45 3.48 31.07 75.93
CA SER A 45 3.73 30.94 77.37
C SER A 45 5.20 30.81 77.70
N LYS A 46 5.98 30.15 76.87
CA LYS A 46 7.42 30.01 77.06
C LYS A 46 8.20 31.33 76.77
N PHE A 47 7.67 32.09 75.79
CA PHE A 47 8.19 33.47 75.57
C PHE A 47 7.90 34.36 76.75
N GLU A 48 6.73 34.32 77.39
CA GLU A 48 6.38 35.11 78.59
C GLU A 48 7.29 34.75 79.74
N GLU A 49 7.67 33.48 79.91
CA GLU A 49 8.67 33.07 80.94
C GLU A 49 10.04 33.67 80.67
N TYR A 50 10.55 33.64 79.44
CA TYR A 50 11.84 34.24 79.06
C TYR A 50 11.82 35.75 79.18
N LEU A 51 10.69 36.40 78.90
CA LEU A 51 10.49 37.83 79.10
C LEU A 51 10.56 38.17 80.57
N THR A 52 9.87 37.43 81.43
CA THR A 52 9.88 37.69 82.91
C THR A 52 11.27 37.48 83.52
N ASN A 53 12.04 36.53 82.95
CA ASN A 53 13.42 36.29 83.41
C ASN A 53 14.43 37.34 82.92
N GLY A 54 13.97 38.34 82.10
CA GLY A 54 14.82 39.39 81.55
C GLY A 54 15.80 38.94 80.47
N ASP A 55 15.47 37.79 79.81
CA ASP A 55 16.28 37.20 78.76
C ASP A 55 16.04 37.80 77.40
N VAL A 56 14.92 38.50 77.17
CA VAL A 56 14.54 39.10 75.92
C VAL A 56 15.03 40.54 75.77
N SER A 57 15.77 40.82 74.70
CA SER A 57 16.25 42.16 74.35
C SER A 57 15.22 42.96 73.56
N LYS A 58 14.69 42.37 72.50
CA LYS A 58 13.65 42.99 71.64
C LYS A 58 12.75 41.95 71.02
N ILE A 59 11.57 42.38 70.63
CA ILE A 59 10.65 41.60 69.89
C ILE A 59 10.26 42.37 68.62
N ILE A 60 10.24 41.69 67.48
CA ILE A 60 9.78 42.27 66.20
C ILE A 60 8.53 41.46 65.72
N ILE A 61 7.41 42.15 65.66
CA ILE A 61 6.15 41.60 65.21
C ILE A 61 6.09 41.79 63.69
N LEU A 62 5.97 40.65 62.96
CA LEU A 62 5.88 40.62 61.50
C LEU A 62 4.43 40.40 61.08
N ASN A 63 3.94 41.27 60.19
CA ASN A 63 2.61 41.16 59.54
C ASN A 63 1.44 40.91 60.53
N LYS A 64 1.59 41.33 61.82
CA LYS A 64 0.59 41.14 62.89
C LYS A 64 0.24 39.68 63.21
N LYS A 65 1.02 38.72 62.74
CA LYS A 65 0.77 37.28 62.92
C LYS A 65 1.89 36.53 63.62
N GLU A 66 3.11 36.92 63.41
CA GLU A 66 4.28 36.25 63.98
C GLU A 66 5.17 37.23 64.73
N ALA A 67 5.78 36.76 65.81
CA ALA A 67 6.72 37.53 66.57
C ALA A 67 8.08 36.85 66.60
N ASN A 68 9.13 37.57 66.17
CA ASN A 68 10.53 37.16 66.29
C ASN A 68 11.14 37.71 67.58
N VAL A 69 11.71 36.80 68.35
CA VAL A 69 12.31 37.14 69.69
C VAL A 69 13.79 37.16 69.57
N TYR A 70 14.36 38.23 70.09
CA TYR A 70 15.81 38.46 70.15
C TYR A 70 16.27 38.44 71.62
N LEU A 71 17.20 37.56 71.93
CA LEU A 71 17.74 37.42 73.31
C LEU A 71 18.87 38.43 73.62
N THR A 72 19.01 38.72 74.88
CA THR A 72 20.15 39.52 75.38
C THR A 72 21.47 38.75 75.23
N PRO A 73 22.62 39.39 75.05
CA PRO A 73 23.94 38.73 75.01
C PRO A 73 24.25 37.85 76.22
N ASN A 74 23.66 38.16 77.35
CA ASN A 74 23.82 37.40 78.60
C ASN A 74 22.93 36.15 78.60
N ALA A 75 21.73 36.24 78.08
CA ALA A 75 20.81 35.11 77.96
C ALA A 75 21.35 34.04 76.96
N LEU A 76 21.99 34.46 75.88
CA LEU A 76 22.65 33.56 74.95
C LEU A 76 23.75 32.67 75.55
N LYS A 77 24.28 33.04 76.76
CA LYS A 77 25.28 32.24 77.48
C LYS A 77 24.66 31.17 78.38
N LYS A 78 23.36 31.27 78.71
CA LYS A 78 22.68 30.32 79.59
C LYS A 78 22.54 28.96 78.92
N GLU A 79 22.55 27.88 79.69
CA GLU A 79 22.41 26.51 79.20
C GLU A 79 21.04 26.27 78.47
N GLU A 80 19.96 26.94 78.91
CA GLU A 80 18.61 26.85 78.36
C GLU A 80 18.53 27.33 76.94
N HIS A 81 19.42 28.21 76.46
CA HIS A 81 19.43 28.76 75.11
C HIS A 81 20.55 28.19 74.23
N LYS A 82 21.17 27.08 74.65
CA LYS A 82 22.32 26.46 73.95
C LYS A 82 21.96 26.03 72.50
N GLU A 83 20.78 25.53 72.30
CA GLU A 83 20.29 25.02 70.98
C GLU A 83 20.05 26.12 69.93
N VAL A 84 19.85 27.39 70.40
CA VAL A 84 19.53 28.51 69.50
C VAL A 84 20.70 29.49 69.34
N ARG A 85 21.87 29.11 69.79
CA ARG A 85 23.08 29.94 69.61
C ARG A 85 23.44 29.98 68.11
N PRO A 86 23.57 31.17 67.51
CA PRO A 86 23.94 31.30 66.12
C PRO A 86 25.28 30.64 65.82
N THR A 87 25.39 29.79 64.85
CA THR A 87 26.62 29.18 64.34
C THR A 87 27.32 30.07 63.30
N GLY A 88 28.64 29.88 63.10
CA GLY A 88 29.53 30.77 62.36
C GLY A 88 29.05 31.42 61.07
N ASN A 89 28.19 30.76 60.29
CA ASN A 89 27.65 31.30 59.02
C ASN A 89 26.57 32.41 59.21
N ALA A 90 25.83 32.37 60.31
CA ALA A 90 24.83 33.40 60.66
C ALA A 90 25.49 34.68 61.24
N ILE A 91 26.63 34.54 61.92
CA ILE A 91 27.40 35.63 62.44
C ILE A 91 28.11 36.45 61.35
N MET A 92 28.49 35.80 60.23
CA MET A 92 29.16 36.52 59.14
C MET A 92 28.19 37.48 58.38
N GLN A 93 26.87 37.29 58.46
CA GLN A 93 25.92 38.19 57.82
C GLN A 93 25.46 39.39 58.69
N SER A 94 25.41 39.28 60.00
CA SER A 94 24.84 40.32 60.88
C SER A 94 25.83 40.95 61.84
N GLY A 95 27.05 40.47 61.95
CA GLY A 95 28.09 41.03 62.74
C GLY A 95 27.97 40.88 64.29
N ASN A 96 26.76 40.68 64.80
CA ASN A 96 26.49 40.48 66.24
C ASN A 96 25.47 39.35 66.45
N PRO A 97 25.76 38.30 67.25
CA PRO A 97 24.85 37.20 67.53
C PRO A 97 23.48 37.58 68.10
N ALA A 98 23.37 38.74 68.73
CA ALA A 98 22.11 39.27 69.31
C ALA A 98 21.16 39.87 68.22
N ASP A 99 21.65 40.12 67.02
CA ASP A 99 20.85 40.71 65.91
C ASP A 99 20.14 39.71 65.05
N VAL A 100 20.28 38.41 65.32
CA VAL A 100 19.59 37.32 64.66
C VAL A 100 18.43 36.83 65.55
N PRO A 101 17.20 36.63 65.05
CA PRO A 101 16.12 36.13 65.89
C PRO A 101 16.41 34.69 66.32
N GLN A 102 16.31 34.40 67.59
CA GLN A 102 16.57 33.05 68.15
C GLN A 102 15.30 32.24 68.29
N TYR A 103 14.19 32.87 68.61
CA TYR A 103 12.89 32.23 68.74
C TYR A 103 11.84 32.96 67.91
N ARG A 104 10.79 32.26 67.56
CA ARG A 104 9.57 32.81 66.97
C ARG A 104 8.35 32.13 67.59
N PHE A 105 7.21 32.84 67.55
CA PHE A 105 5.94 32.30 67.94
C PHE A 105 4.81 32.98 67.14
N GLU A 106 3.72 32.28 66.98
CA GLU A 106 2.52 32.85 66.36
C GLU A 106 1.73 33.65 67.38
N LEU A 107 1.26 34.82 66.93
CA LEU A 107 0.43 35.69 67.73
C LEU A 107 -1.05 35.34 67.50
N GLY A 108 -1.81 35.14 68.57
CA GLY A 108 -3.25 34.99 68.50
C GLY A 108 -3.92 36.36 68.24
N ASP A 109 -4.35 37.05 69.30
CA ASP A 109 -4.87 38.41 69.18
C ASP A 109 -3.78 39.45 69.58
N LEU A 110 -3.49 40.34 68.60
CA LEU A 110 -2.40 41.32 68.76
C LEU A 110 -2.63 42.26 69.96
N SER A 111 -3.89 42.72 70.13
CA SER A 111 -4.21 43.70 71.19
C SER A 111 -4.10 43.07 72.59
N ASN A 112 -4.51 41.84 72.74
CA ASN A 112 -4.38 41.10 74.00
C ASN A 112 -2.88 40.84 74.31
N PHE A 113 -2.09 40.48 73.31
CA PHE A 113 -0.66 40.27 73.45
C PHE A 113 0.06 41.55 73.82
N GLU A 114 -0.21 42.66 73.14
CA GLU A 114 0.39 43.95 73.42
C GLU A 114 0.15 44.41 74.89
N ASN A 115 -1.12 44.30 75.31
CA ASN A 115 -1.46 44.69 76.72
C ASN A 115 -0.73 43.80 77.71
N ARG A 116 -0.64 42.51 77.49
CA ARG A 116 0.01 41.58 78.39
C ARG A 116 1.52 41.73 78.36
N PHE A 117 2.12 42.01 77.24
CA PHE A 117 3.54 42.33 77.10
C PHE A 117 3.92 43.61 77.90
N ASP A 118 3.16 44.70 77.69
CA ASP A 118 3.38 45.95 78.37
C ASP A 118 3.16 45.86 79.87
N GLN A 119 2.28 44.98 80.34
CA GLN A 119 2.05 44.70 81.71
C GLN A 119 3.26 43.96 82.33
N ILE A 120 3.77 42.88 81.69
CA ILE A 120 4.96 42.14 82.16
C ILE A 120 6.20 43.01 82.18
N VAL A 121 6.42 43.85 81.20
CA VAL A 121 7.55 44.78 81.11
C VAL A 121 7.50 45.79 82.22
N LYS A 122 6.33 46.35 82.53
CA LYS A 122 6.16 47.30 83.66
C LYS A 122 6.34 46.67 85.00
N ASP A 123 5.68 45.50 85.22
CA ASP A 123 5.69 44.82 86.53
C ASP A 123 7.11 44.35 86.93
N ASN A 124 7.96 44.02 85.94
CA ASN A 124 9.31 43.51 86.16
C ASN A 124 10.40 44.54 85.87
N ASN A 125 10.05 45.80 85.52
CA ASN A 125 10.95 46.93 85.23
C ASN A 125 12.03 46.58 84.17
N LEU A 126 11.56 45.95 83.00
CA LEU A 126 12.41 45.45 81.94
C LEU A 126 12.64 46.50 80.83
N GLU A 127 13.87 46.51 80.24
CA GLU A 127 14.24 47.39 79.12
C GLU A 127 13.95 46.74 77.72
N THR A 128 12.99 45.88 77.64
CA THR A 128 12.69 45.16 76.39
C THR A 128 11.83 46.03 75.44
N THR A 129 12.28 46.14 74.16
CA THR A 129 11.62 46.99 73.16
C THR A 129 10.78 46.15 72.21
N ARG A 130 9.66 46.72 71.70
CA ARG A 130 8.76 46.14 70.74
C ARG A 130 8.73 46.95 69.44
N GLU A 131 8.91 46.29 68.30
CA GLU A 131 8.77 46.90 66.95
C GLU A 131 7.78 46.18 66.12
N ASN A 132 6.91 46.88 65.36
CA ASN A 132 6.00 46.34 64.37
C ASN A 132 6.56 46.57 62.97
N LYS A 133 6.81 45.50 62.16
CA LYS A 133 7.29 45.62 60.79
C LYS A 133 6.35 44.92 59.83
N SER A 134 5.99 45.63 58.77
CA SER A 134 5.26 45.05 57.63
C SER A 134 6.25 44.78 56.50
N GLN A 135 6.44 43.54 56.16
CA GLN A 135 7.36 43.14 55.09
C GLN A 135 6.54 42.85 53.85
N GLN A 136 6.42 43.82 52.93
CA GLN A 136 5.86 43.64 51.59
C GLN A 136 6.96 43.73 50.54
N ASN A 137 7.40 42.58 50.03
CA ASN A 137 8.27 42.50 48.87
C ASN A 137 7.42 42.29 47.61
N LEU A 138 6.69 43.32 47.16
CA LEU A 138 5.85 43.29 45.95
C LEU A 138 6.63 42.89 44.69
N LEU A 139 7.91 43.23 44.60
CA LEU A 139 8.78 42.93 43.47
C LEU A 139 9.18 41.44 43.39
N SER A 140 9.45 40.84 44.56
CA SER A 140 9.84 39.42 44.59
C SER A 140 8.64 38.50 44.31
N ASP A 141 7.46 38.85 44.78
CA ASP A 141 6.23 38.10 44.56
C ASP A 141 5.77 38.18 43.10
N LEU A 142 5.89 39.36 42.46
CA LEU A 142 5.62 39.56 41.06
C LEU A 142 6.60 38.76 40.16
N LEU A 143 7.90 38.79 40.49
CA LEU A 143 8.94 38.08 39.77
C LEU A 143 8.77 36.55 39.89
N LEU A 144 8.48 36.05 41.08
CA LEU A 144 8.25 34.62 41.33
C LEU A 144 6.97 34.09 40.61
N THR A 145 5.97 34.94 40.47
CA THR A 145 4.70 34.55 39.81
C THR A 145 4.79 34.67 38.29
N VAL A 146 5.40 35.72 37.75
CA VAL A 146 5.41 36.00 36.29
C VAL A 146 6.56 35.29 35.57
N LEU A 147 7.72 35.10 36.22
CA LEU A 147 8.89 34.49 35.58
C LEU A 147 8.65 33.08 35.02
N PRO A 148 8.01 32.15 35.76
CA PRO A 148 7.72 30.82 35.23
C PRO A 148 6.77 30.84 34.00
N PHE A 149 5.76 31.71 34.01
CA PHE A 149 4.89 31.87 32.88
C PHE A 149 5.60 32.46 31.65
N ALA A 150 6.43 33.46 31.83
CA ALA A 150 7.26 34.05 30.79
C ALA A 150 8.25 33.02 30.19
N LEU A 151 8.81 32.15 31.02
CA LEU A 151 9.72 31.08 30.60
C LEU A 151 8.97 30.00 29.75
N VAL A 152 7.78 29.58 30.20
CA VAL A 152 6.94 28.64 29.49
C VAL A 152 6.52 29.23 28.14
N ILE A 153 6.10 30.49 28.09
CA ILE A 153 5.74 31.19 26.85
C ILE A 153 6.97 31.35 25.95
N GLY A 154 8.12 31.69 26.48
CA GLY A 154 9.37 31.80 25.72
C GLY A 154 9.82 30.48 25.11
N VAL A 155 9.75 29.39 25.86
CA VAL A 155 10.01 28.02 25.36
C VAL A 155 8.99 27.63 24.33
N TRP A 156 7.70 27.95 24.52
CA TRP A 156 6.64 27.68 23.56
C TRP A 156 6.85 28.45 22.24
N ILE A 157 7.18 29.75 22.31
CA ILE A 157 7.51 30.56 21.13
C ILE A 157 8.78 30.03 20.43
N TYR A 158 9.80 29.59 21.19
CA TYR A 158 11.01 29.00 20.65
C TYR A 158 10.74 27.69 19.92
N ILE A 159 9.94 26.80 20.52
CA ILE A 159 9.49 25.55 19.90
C ILE A 159 8.66 25.86 18.63
N MET A 160 7.71 26.80 18.71
CA MET A 160 6.92 27.24 17.56
C MET A 160 7.79 27.84 16.44
N ARG A 161 8.76 28.69 16.76
CA ARG A 161 9.71 29.23 15.77
C ARG A 161 10.59 28.14 15.16
N ARG A 162 11.02 27.16 15.94
CA ARG A 162 11.82 26.03 15.45
C ARG A 162 10.99 25.07 14.59
N MET A 163 9.69 24.93 14.86
CA MET A 163 8.76 24.17 14.03
C MET A 163 8.31 24.91 12.77
N ALA A 164 8.27 26.24 12.79
CA ALA A 164 7.90 27.09 11.67
C ALA A 164 9.09 27.51 10.77
N GLY A 165 10.32 27.43 11.26
CA GLY A 165 11.54 27.81 10.53
C GLY A 165 12.29 26.59 10.00
N GLY A 166 12.15 26.34 8.71
CA GLY A 166 12.99 25.62 7.78
C GLY A 166 14.11 24.71 8.29
N GLY A 167 13.77 23.46 8.61
CA GLY A 167 14.70 22.33 8.54
C GLY A 167 14.10 21.26 7.64
N PRO A 168 14.86 20.31 7.04
CA PRO A 168 14.35 19.24 6.18
C PRO A 168 13.65 18.14 6.99
N GLY A 169 12.51 18.50 7.65
CA GLY A 169 11.65 17.60 8.40
C GLY A 169 10.25 18.19 8.42
N GLY A 170 9.35 17.60 7.60
CA GLY A 170 8.02 18.10 7.31
C GLY A 170 7.24 18.57 8.52
N GLY A 171 6.91 19.85 8.55
CA GLY A 171 6.01 20.43 9.53
C GLY A 171 4.62 19.81 9.46
N ILE A 172 3.91 19.82 10.57
CA ILE A 172 2.51 19.33 10.70
C ILE A 172 1.58 19.93 9.62
N PHE A 173 1.92 21.08 9.03
CA PHE A 173 1.21 21.72 7.92
C PHE A 173 1.54 21.15 6.53
N SER A 174 2.44 20.16 6.39
CA SER A 174 2.72 19.49 5.11
C SER A 174 1.88 18.23 4.86
N ILE A 175 1.01 17.83 5.80
CA ILE A 175 0.16 16.63 5.71
C ILE A 175 -0.78 16.68 4.49
N GLY A 176 -1.19 17.86 4.05
CA GLY A 176 -2.06 18.06 2.89
C GLY A 176 -1.34 18.29 1.56
N LYS A 177 0.00 18.32 1.52
CA LYS A 177 0.72 18.48 0.26
C LYS A 177 0.78 17.17 -0.52
N SER A 178 0.54 17.25 -1.80
CA SER A 178 0.68 16.13 -2.72
C SER A 178 2.12 15.60 -2.70
N LYS A 179 2.27 14.27 -2.51
CA LYS A 179 3.53 13.56 -2.70
C LYS A 179 3.72 13.13 -4.16
N ALA A 180 3.09 13.85 -5.11
CA ALA A 180 3.19 13.53 -6.51
C ALA A 180 4.66 13.40 -6.92
N ARG A 181 5.01 12.26 -7.50
CA ARG A 181 6.31 12.09 -8.13
C ARG A 181 6.30 12.87 -9.42
N VAL A 182 6.99 13.99 -9.45
CA VAL A 182 7.21 14.74 -10.69
C VAL A 182 8.37 14.05 -11.40
N PHE A 183 8.07 13.35 -12.47
CA PHE A 183 9.08 12.83 -13.37
C PHE A 183 9.45 13.97 -14.33
N ASP A 184 10.36 14.83 -13.88
CA ASP A 184 11.06 15.81 -14.71
C ASP A 184 12.44 15.23 -15.04
N GLU A 185 12.45 14.08 -15.72
CA GLU A 185 13.69 13.38 -16.03
C GLU A 185 14.48 14.19 -17.06
N LYS A 186 15.78 14.35 -16.78
CA LYS A 186 16.76 14.86 -17.72
C LYS A 186 16.59 14.11 -19.06
N LYS A 187 16.74 14.80 -20.18
CA LYS A 187 16.44 14.36 -21.55
C LYS A 187 16.91 12.94 -21.95
N GLU A 188 17.81 12.34 -21.18
CA GLU A 188 18.46 11.07 -21.52
C GLU A 188 17.68 9.80 -21.07
N ASN A 189 16.66 9.89 -20.20
CA ASN A 189 15.96 8.73 -19.64
C ASN A 189 14.44 8.80 -19.82
N ARG A 190 13.93 9.47 -20.83
CA ARG A 190 12.48 9.54 -21.08
C ARG A 190 12.00 8.27 -21.76
N VAL A 191 10.98 7.64 -21.17
CA VAL A 191 10.26 6.52 -21.79
C VAL A 191 9.47 7.05 -22.99
N THR A 192 9.62 6.45 -24.16
CA THR A 192 8.93 6.78 -25.40
C THR A 192 8.11 5.59 -25.91
N PHE A 193 7.36 5.76 -27.01
CA PHE A 193 6.65 4.65 -27.63
C PHE A 193 7.56 3.53 -28.14
N GLN A 194 8.83 3.80 -28.38
CA GLN A 194 9.81 2.77 -28.74
C GLN A 194 10.14 1.81 -27.59
N ASP A 195 9.93 2.25 -26.34
CA ASP A 195 10.14 1.44 -25.15
C ASP A 195 8.91 0.61 -24.78
N VAL A 196 7.77 0.86 -25.44
CA VAL A 196 6.52 0.14 -25.26
C VAL A 196 6.37 -0.86 -26.41
N ALA A 197 6.57 -2.13 -26.14
CA ALA A 197 6.34 -3.19 -27.10
C ALA A 197 4.85 -3.52 -27.20
N GLY A 198 4.35 -3.80 -28.42
CA GLY A 198 2.93 -4.08 -28.66
C GLY A 198 2.03 -2.88 -28.44
N LEU A 199 0.75 -3.16 -28.11
CA LEU A 199 -0.30 -2.18 -27.82
C LEU A 199 -0.57 -1.22 -29.00
N GLU A 200 -0.51 -1.71 -30.23
CA GLU A 200 -0.60 -0.87 -31.43
C GLU A 200 -1.91 -0.04 -31.45
N GLY A 201 -3.07 -0.65 -31.17
CA GLY A 201 -4.34 0.07 -31.12
C GLY A 201 -4.38 1.14 -30.01
N ALA A 202 -3.91 0.80 -28.80
CA ALA A 202 -3.86 1.77 -27.71
C ALA A 202 -2.87 2.92 -27.99
N LYS A 203 -1.74 2.64 -28.65
CA LYS A 203 -0.77 3.66 -29.08
C LYS A 203 -1.38 4.61 -30.10
N GLU A 204 -2.14 4.11 -31.06
CA GLU A 204 -2.81 4.93 -32.07
C GLU A 204 -3.81 5.89 -31.40
N GLU A 205 -4.62 5.40 -30.45
CA GLU A 205 -5.57 6.23 -29.71
C GLU A 205 -4.87 7.31 -28.84
N VAL A 206 -3.78 6.97 -28.14
CA VAL A 206 -3.05 7.94 -27.33
C VAL A 206 -2.17 8.89 -28.14
N GLN A 207 -1.84 8.53 -29.40
CA GLN A 207 -1.10 9.40 -30.31
C GLN A 207 -1.83 10.71 -30.57
N GLU A 208 -3.17 10.68 -30.64
CA GLU A 208 -3.97 11.92 -30.75
C GLU A 208 -3.75 12.86 -29.56
N ILE A 209 -3.58 12.28 -28.35
CA ILE A 209 -3.30 13.04 -27.11
C ILE A 209 -1.91 13.70 -27.20
N VAL A 210 -0.92 12.94 -27.69
CA VAL A 210 0.45 13.44 -27.90
C VAL A 210 0.47 14.57 -28.91
N ASP A 211 -0.16 14.38 -30.06
CA ASP A 211 -0.24 15.37 -31.14
C ASP A 211 -0.92 16.65 -30.68
N PHE A 212 -1.96 16.51 -29.88
CA PHE A 212 -2.64 17.65 -29.28
C PHE A 212 -1.72 18.42 -28.30
N LEU A 213 -1.02 17.73 -27.40
CA LEU A 213 -0.11 18.38 -26.45
C LEU A 213 1.07 19.08 -27.16
N LYS A 214 1.52 18.54 -28.31
CA LYS A 214 2.56 19.15 -29.16
C LYS A 214 2.05 20.36 -29.94
N ASN A 215 0.83 20.27 -30.50
CA ASN A 215 0.28 21.28 -31.42
C ASN A 215 -1.21 21.57 -31.13
N PRO A 216 -1.54 22.23 -30.01
CA PRO A 216 -2.93 22.47 -29.60
C PRO A 216 -3.70 23.34 -30.61
N ASP A 217 -3.04 24.29 -31.26
CA ASP A 217 -3.69 25.25 -32.17
C ASP A 217 -4.26 24.58 -33.43
N LYS A 218 -3.69 23.45 -33.90
CA LYS A 218 -4.20 22.68 -35.04
C LYS A 218 -5.63 22.18 -34.80
N TYR A 219 -5.97 21.81 -33.59
CA TYR A 219 -7.27 21.25 -33.23
C TYR A 219 -8.26 22.35 -32.84
N THR A 220 -7.82 23.35 -32.08
CA THR A 220 -8.68 24.43 -31.62
C THR A 220 -9.12 25.35 -32.73
N SER A 221 -8.29 25.56 -33.78
CA SER A 221 -8.64 26.39 -34.95
C SER A 221 -9.80 25.81 -35.77
N LEU A 222 -10.00 24.49 -35.71
CA LEU A 222 -11.13 23.80 -36.37
C LEU A 222 -12.37 23.67 -35.47
N GLY A 223 -12.35 24.24 -34.25
CA GLY A 223 -13.44 24.14 -33.27
C GLY A 223 -13.45 22.81 -32.49
N GLY A 224 -12.42 21.98 -32.64
CA GLY A 224 -12.27 20.72 -31.90
C GLY A 224 -12.11 20.98 -30.40
N LYS A 225 -12.82 20.20 -29.58
CA LYS A 225 -12.64 20.20 -28.14
C LYS A 225 -11.70 19.07 -27.74
N ILE A 226 -10.74 19.41 -26.90
CA ILE A 226 -9.75 18.48 -26.39
C ILE A 226 -10.39 17.52 -25.39
N PRO A 227 -10.08 16.22 -25.43
CA PRO A 227 -10.43 15.33 -24.32
C PRO A 227 -9.69 15.80 -23.05
N ARG A 228 -10.44 16.05 -21.97
CA ARG A 228 -9.85 16.49 -20.69
C ARG A 228 -9.21 15.33 -19.93
N GLY A 229 -9.68 14.10 -20.22
CA GLY A 229 -9.14 12.91 -19.61
C GLY A 229 -9.38 11.66 -20.44
N ALA A 230 -8.46 10.70 -20.31
CA ALA A 230 -8.61 9.37 -20.87
C ALA A 230 -8.40 8.33 -19.78
N LEU A 231 -9.19 7.25 -19.84
CA LEU A 231 -9.15 6.13 -18.92
C LEU A 231 -8.54 4.91 -19.62
N LEU A 232 -7.39 4.45 -19.12
CA LEU A 232 -6.74 3.21 -19.56
C LEU A 232 -7.38 2.04 -18.81
N VAL A 233 -8.04 1.16 -19.53
CA VAL A 233 -8.79 0.00 -18.98
C VAL A 233 -8.15 -1.28 -19.45
N GLY A 234 -7.90 -2.24 -18.56
CA GLY A 234 -7.41 -3.56 -18.96
C GLY A 234 -6.87 -4.39 -17.81
N PRO A 235 -6.52 -5.65 -18.06
CA PRO A 235 -5.97 -6.55 -17.06
C PRO A 235 -4.69 -6.02 -16.41
N PRO A 236 -4.33 -6.48 -15.20
CA PRO A 236 -3.07 -6.10 -14.57
C PRO A 236 -1.88 -6.58 -15.41
N GLY A 237 -0.77 -5.82 -15.36
CA GLY A 237 0.47 -6.20 -16.06
C GLY A 237 0.50 -5.92 -17.56
N THR A 238 -0.55 -5.34 -18.16
CA THR A 238 -0.60 -5.05 -19.60
C THR A 238 0.16 -3.79 -20.02
N GLY A 239 0.77 -3.05 -19.09
CA GLY A 239 1.62 -1.90 -19.42
C GLY A 239 0.93 -0.54 -19.37
N LYS A 240 -0.26 -0.40 -18.78
CA LYS A 240 -1.02 0.87 -18.68
C LYS A 240 -0.18 2.04 -18.13
N THR A 241 0.50 1.81 -17.02
CA THR A 241 1.39 2.83 -16.41
C THR A 241 2.59 3.16 -17.30
N LEU A 242 3.14 2.17 -18.01
CA LEU A 242 4.24 2.36 -18.95
C LEU A 242 3.78 3.19 -20.16
N LEU A 243 2.60 2.87 -20.72
CA LEU A 243 1.99 3.62 -21.83
C LEU A 243 1.75 5.08 -21.43
N ALA A 244 1.21 5.34 -20.23
CA ALA A 244 0.99 6.72 -19.76
C ALA A 244 2.30 7.51 -19.62
N LYS A 245 3.38 6.88 -19.17
CA LYS A 245 4.72 7.50 -19.15
C LYS A 245 5.25 7.77 -20.54
N ALA A 246 5.04 6.83 -21.47
CA ALA A 246 5.47 6.98 -22.87
C ALA A 246 4.73 8.13 -23.56
N VAL A 247 3.44 8.33 -23.30
CA VAL A 247 2.67 9.48 -23.79
C VAL A 247 3.32 10.80 -23.35
N ALA A 248 3.69 10.91 -22.06
CA ALA A 248 4.32 12.12 -21.54
C ALA A 248 5.73 12.34 -22.10
N GLY A 249 6.51 11.26 -22.26
CA GLY A 249 7.84 11.31 -22.86
C GLY A 249 7.80 11.69 -24.33
N GLU A 250 6.86 11.13 -25.09
CA GLU A 250 6.66 11.44 -26.50
C GLU A 250 6.15 12.88 -26.71
N ALA A 251 5.23 13.35 -25.85
CA ALA A 251 4.76 14.73 -25.86
C ALA A 251 5.76 15.73 -25.28
N GLN A 252 6.82 15.27 -24.61
CA GLN A 252 7.85 16.08 -23.94
C GLN A 252 7.30 17.02 -22.86
N VAL A 253 6.27 16.58 -22.14
CA VAL A 253 5.61 17.35 -21.09
C VAL A 253 5.89 16.77 -19.69
N PRO A 254 5.79 17.58 -18.61
CA PRO A 254 5.89 17.10 -17.23
C PRO A 254 4.83 16.06 -16.93
N PHE A 255 5.24 15.00 -16.19
CA PHE A 255 4.39 13.89 -15.80
C PHE A 255 4.24 13.85 -14.27
N PHE A 256 3.01 14.04 -13.79
CA PHE A 256 2.65 14.00 -12.38
C PHE A 256 1.96 12.67 -12.10
N SER A 257 2.59 11.77 -11.38
CA SER A 257 2.03 10.45 -11.09
C SER A 257 1.69 10.28 -9.62
N LEU A 258 0.46 9.79 -9.37
CA LEU A 258 -0.02 9.32 -8.06
C LEU A 258 -0.82 8.02 -8.22
N SER A 259 -0.85 7.21 -7.15
CA SER A 259 -1.80 6.11 -7.03
C SER A 259 -3.12 6.61 -6.43
N GLY A 260 -4.25 6.04 -6.86
CA GLY A 260 -5.55 6.27 -6.22
C GLY A 260 -5.54 5.98 -4.72
N SER A 261 -4.73 5.02 -4.29
CA SER A 261 -4.53 4.70 -2.88
C SER A 261 -3.84 5.83 -2.08
N ASP A 262 -3.01 6.66 -2.72
CA ASP A 262 -2.34 7.79 -2.07
C ASP A 262 -3.31 8.89 -1.62
N PHE A 263 -4.52 8.89 -2.16
CA PHE A 263 -5.57 9.83 -1.77
C PHE A 263 -6.44 9.33 -0.62
N VAL A 264 -6.38 8.02 -0.30
CA VAL A 264 -7.16 7.41 0.77
C VAL A 264 -6.37 7.50 2.07
N GLU A 265 -6.75 8.44 2.92
CA GLU A 265 -6.14 8.67 4.24
C GLU A 265 -7.19 8.57 5.34
N MET A 266 -6.75 8.33 6.59
CA MET A 266 -7.67 8.28 7.73
C MET A 266 -8.15 9.66 8.21
N PHE A 267 -7.48 10.74 7.78
CA PHE A 267 -7.81 12.10 8.21
C PHE A 267 -8.71 12.79 7.19
N VAL A 268 -9.83 13.30 7.68
CA VAL A 268 -10.84 13.97 6.84
C VAL A 268 -10.26 15.21 6.13
N GLY A 269 -10.49 15.30 4.82
CA GLY A 269 -10.09 16.43 3.97
C GLY A 269 -8.66 16.38 3.43
N VAL A 270 -7.82 15.42 3.85
CA VAL A 270 -6.44 15.30 3.37
C VAL A 270 -6.40 14.86 1.91
N GLY A 271 -7.21 13.88 1.53
CA GLY A 271 -7.34 13.41 0.15
C GLY A 271 -7.75 14.52 -0.81
N ALA A 272 -8.81 15.26 -0.46
CA ALA A 272 -9.27 16.41 -1.24
C ALA A 272 -8.23 17.54 -1.35
N SER A 273 -7.44 17.75 -0.29
CA SER A 273 -6.35 18.75 -0.31
C SER A 273 -5.22 18.33 -1.24
N ARG A 274 -4.86 17.03 -1.28
CA ARG A 274 -3.86 16.49 -2.20
C ARG A 274 -4.30 16.60 -3.66
N VAL A 275 -5.57 16.34 -3.94
CA VAL A 275 -6.14 16.54 -5.29
C VAL A 275 -5.95 17.99 -5.72
N ARG A 276 -6.37 18.96 -4.91
CA ARG A 276 -6.23 20.40 -5.21
C ARG A 276 -4.77 20.80 -5.45
N ASP A 277 -3.86 20.33 -4.60
CA ASP A 277 -2.44 20.66 -4.71
C ASP A 277 -1.81 20.05 -5.99
N LEU A 278 -2.15 18.79 -6.33
CA LEU A 278 -1.73 18.14 -7.57
C LEU A 278 -2.16 18.91 -8.82
N PHE A 279 -3.46 19.26 -8.88
CA PHE A 279 -4.02 20.00 -10.02
C PHE A 279 -3.44 21.42 -10.13
N LYS A 280 -3.18 22.08 -9.00
CA LYS A 280 -2.50 23.36 -8.96
C LYS A 280 -1.09 23.28 -9.52
N GLN A 281 -0.28 22.30 -9.06
CA GLN A 281 1.09 22.09 -9.54
C GLN A 281 1.12 21.78 -11.04
N ALA A 282 0.18 20.96 -11.55
CA ALA A 282 0.10 20.65 -12.97
C ALA A 282 -0.30 21.87 -13.80
N LYS A 283 -1.22 22.71 -13.34
CA LYS A 283 -1.59 23.98 -13.99
C LYS A 283 -0.43 24.96 -14.05
N GLU A 284 0.38 25.05 -13.01
CA GLU A 284 1.58 25.90 -12.96
C GLU A 284 2.68 25.48 -13.96
N LYS A 285 2.69 24.18 -14.33
CA LYS A 285 3.67 23.61 -15.28
C LYS A 285 3.06 23.18 -16.60
N ALA A 286 1.89 23.70 -16.96
CA ALA A 286 1.25 23.38 -18.23
C ALA A 286 2.10 23.80 -19.44
N PRO A 287 2.16 23.00 -20.55
CA PRO A 287 1.40 21.75 -20.74
C PRO A 287 1.93 20.59 -19.90
N ALA A 288 1.03 19.77 -19.32
CA ALA A 288 1.39 18.70 -18.41
C ALA A 288 0.38 17.54 -18.45
N ILE A 289 0.82 16.35 -18.00
CA ILE A 289 -0.05 15.19 -17.81
C ILE A 289 -0.13 14.86 -16.32
N ILE A 290 -1.36 14.70 -15.82
CA ILE A 290 -1.64 14.08 -14.52
C ILE A 290 -1.98 12.62 -14.78
N PHE A 291 -1.32 11.69 -14.08
CA PHE A 291 -1.62 10.28 -14.14
C PHE A 291 -2.06 9.75 -12.78
N ILE A 292 -3.22 9.12 -12.75
CA ILE A 292 -3.79 8.50 -11.55
C ILE A 292 -3.89 7.00 -11.80
N ASP A 293 -2.99 6.24 -11.17
CA ASP A 293 -3.04 4.78 -11.25
C ASP A 293 -4.04 4.23 -10.23
N GLU A 294 -4.65 3.08 -10.52
CA GLU A 294 -5.64 2.43 -9.66
C GLU A 294 -6.77 3.38 -9.21
N ILE A 295 -7.35 4.11 -10.18
CA ILE A 295 -8.39 5.12 -9.87
C ILE A 295 -9.62 4.52 -9.17
N ASP A 296 -9.85 3.22 -9.30
CA ASP A 296 -10.92 2.48 -8.62
C ASP A 296 -10.78 2.50 -7.09
N ALA A 297 -9.60 2.83 -6.54
CA ALA A 297 -9.44 3.04 -5.11
C ALA A 297 -10.29 4.21 -4.58
N ILE A 298 -10.48 5.27 -5.38
CA ILE A 298 -11.28 6.46 -5.03
C ILE A 298 -12.57 6.56 -5.85
N GLY A 299 -12.57 6.03 -7.07
CA GLY A 299 -13.64 6.20 -8.06
C GLY A 299 -14.76 5.17 -8.01
N ARG A 300 -14.83 4.33 -7.01
CA ARG A 300 -15.84 3.27 -6.90
C ARG A 300 -17.24 3.85 -6.74
N ALA A 301 -18.21 3.28 -7.48
CA ALA A 301 -19.63 3.64 -7.39
C ALA A 301 -20.18 3.48 -5.96
N ARG A 302 -21.12 4.35 -5.60
CA ARG A 302 -21.75 4.38 -4.27
C ARG A 302 -22.46 3.06 -3.97
N GLY A 303 -21.97 2.32 -2.99
CA GLY A 303 -22.66 1.12 -2.49
C GLY A 303 -23.80 1.50 -1.53
N LYS A 304 -24.89 0.73 -1.55
CA LYS A 304 -26.04 0.91 -0.64
C LYS A 304 -25.74 0.58 0.84
N ASN A 305 -24.54 0.16 1.19
CA ASN A 305 -24.16 -0.17 2.55
C ASN A 305 -23.59 1.06 3.29
N VAL A 306 -24.47 1.69 4.04
CA VAL A 306 -24.23 2.83 4.94
C VAL A 306 -23.64 2.32 6.25
N MET A 307 -22.33 1.99 6.30
CA MET A 307 -21.62 1.86 7.58
C MET A 307 -20.10 1.82 7.41
N THR A 308 -19.48 3.01 7.29
CA THR A 308 -18.13 3.28 7.85
C THR A 308 -17.65 4.64 7.36
N GLY A 309 -17.16 5.50 8.25
CA GLY A 309 -16.64 6.86 7.93
C GLY A 309 -15.48 6.91 6.92
N ALA A 310 -14.91 5.77 6.54
CA ALA A 310 -13.92 5.66 5.46
C ALA A 310 -14.55 5.87 4.05
N ASN A 311 -15.87 5.68 3.89
CA ASN A 311 -16.54 5.90 2.62
C ASN A 311 -16.76 7.40 2.37
N ASP A 312 -17.02 8.19 3.42
CA ASP A 312 -17.25 9.62 3.31
C ASP A 312 -15.99 10.36 2.81
N GLU A 313 -14.81 9.94 3.25
CA GLU A 313 -13.55 10.55 2.80
C GLU A 313 -13.25 10.24 1.33
N ARG A 314 -13.53 9.01 0.88
CA ARG A 314 -13.42 8.64 -0.54
C ARG A 314 -14.36 9.47 -1.41
N GLU A 315 -15.62 9.65 -1.00
CA GLU A 315 -16.59 10.47 -1.71
C GLU A 315 -16.17 11.94 -1.77
N ASN A 316 -15.66 12.49 -0.69
CA ASN A 316 -15.14 13.85 -0.65
C ASN A 316 -13.96 14.03 -1.61
N THR A 317 -13.05 13.07 -1.64
CA THR A 317 -11.90 13.06 -2.55
C THR A 317 -12.33 12.93 -4.01
N LEU A 318 -13.27 12.01 -4.30
CA LEU A 318 -13.85 11.85 -5.63
C LEU A 318 -14.55 13.13 -6.10
N ASN A 319 -15.39 13.72 -5.26
CA ASN A 319 -16.09 14.96 -5.58
C ASN A 319 -15.10 16.12 -5.83
N GLN A 320 -14.00 16.18 -5.08
CA GLN A 320 -12.95 17.17 -5.33
C GLN A 320 -12.26 16.91 -6.69
N LEU A 321 -11.94 15.64 -7.02
CA LEU A 321 -11.38 15.28 -8.32
C LEU A 321 -12.30 15.71 -9.47
N LEU A 322 -13.59 15.40 -9.37
CA LEU A 322 -14.59 15.80 -10.36
C LEU A 322 -14.66 17.33 -10.50
N THR A 323 -14.62 18.05 -9.38
CA THR A 323 -14.65 19.52 -9.37
C THR A 323 -13.41 20.11 -10.03
N GLU A 324 -12.21 19.57 -9.77
CA GLU A 324 -10.97 20.03 -10.39
C GLU A 324 -10.96 19.76 -11.90
N MET A 325 -11.48 18.59 -12.34
CA MET A 325 -11.62 18.27 -13.77
C MET A 325 -12.63 19.19 -14.46
N ASP A 326 -13.77 19.45 -13.83
CA ASP A 326 -14.77 20.37 -14.38
C ASP A 326 -14.26 21.83 -14.41
N GLY A 327 -13.40 22.20 -13.46
CA GLY A 327 -12.75 23.50 -13.33
C GLY A 327 -11.63 23.77 -14.34
N PHE A 328 -11.30 22.83 -15.24
CA PHE A 328 -10.42 23.11 -16.36
C PHE A 328 -11.10 24.05 -17.36
N GLY A 329 -10.60 25.27 -17.47
CA GLY A 329 -11.01 26.20 -18.54
C GLY A 329 -10.62 25.63 -19.92
N SER A 330 -11.21 26.19 -20.98
CA SER A 330 -10.94 25.80 -22.37
C SER A 330 -9.48 25.98 -22.82
N HIS A 331 -8.64 26.63 -22.02
CA HIS A 331 -7.25 26.96 -22.32
C HIS A 331 -6.21 26.31 -21.40
N THR A 332 -6.62 25.41 -20.51
CA THR A 332 -5.65 24.67 -19.68
C THR A 332 -5.14 23.45 -20.45
N ASN A 333 -3.87 23.52 -20.89
CA ASN A 333 -3.20 22.41 -21.58
C ASN A 333 -2.73 21.32 -20.59
N VAL A 334 -3.66 20.83 -19.75
CA VAL A 334 -3.41 19.72 -18.81
C VAL A 334 -4.38 18.60 -19.15
N ILE A 335 -3.85 17.40 -19.33
CA ILE A 335 -4.64 16.19 -19.59
C ILE A 335 -4.52 15.24 -18.39
N VAL A 336 -5.64 14.65 -17.99
CA VAL A 336 -5.69 13.65 -16.91
C VAL A 336 -5.78 12.27 -17.53
N LEU A 337 -4.77 11.44 -17.32
CA LEU A 337 -4.82 10.02 -17.63
C LEU A 337 -5.11 9.25 -16.35
N ALA A 338 -5.99 8.27 -16.40
CA ALA A 338 -6.20 7.37 -15.29
C ALA A 338 -6.09 5.91 -15.76
N ALA A 339 -5.72 5.02 -14.85
CA ALA A 339 -5.68 3.59 -15.14
C ALA A 339 -6.51 2.81 -14.12
N THR A 340 -7.19 1.76 -14.60
CA THR A 340 -7.91 0.82 -13.75
C THR A 340 -7.88 -0.59 -14.35
N ASN A 341 -7.96 -1.58 -13.47
CA ASN A 341 -8.19 -2.97 -13.86
C ASN A 341 -9.70 -3.31 -13.87
N ARG A 342 -10.54 -2.43 -13.28
CA ARG A 342 -11.96 -2.69 -13.05
C ARG A 342 -12.81 -1.46 -13.39
N ALA A 343 -13.05 -1.25 -14.67
CA ALA A 343 -13.92 -0.15 -15.10
C ALA A 343 -15.39 -0.34 -14.70
N ASP A 344 -15.81 -1.60 -14.49
CA ASP A 344 -17.16 -2.02 -14.11
C ASP A 344 -17.62 -1.43 -12.76
N ILE A 345 -16.69 -1.19 -11.83
CA ILE A 345 -17.01 -0.67 -10.50
C ILE A 345 -16.94 0.85 -10.37
N LEU A 346 -16.49 1.55 -11.42
CA LEU A 346 -16.32 3.00 -11.38
C LEU A 346 -17.66 3.75 -11.37
N ASP A 347 -17.68 4.87 -10.67
CA ASP A 347 -18.83 5.79 -10.67
C ASP A 347 -19.03 6.38 -12.07
N LYS A 348 -20.26 6.25 -12.58
CA LYS A 348 -20.65 6.77 -13.90
C LYS A 348 -20.40 8.28 -14.06
N ALA A 349 -20.31 9.01 -12.96
CA ALA A 349 -19.97 10.43 -12.99
C ALA A 349 -18.55 10.70 -13.51
N LEU A 350 -17.60 9.78 -13.32
CA LEU A 350 -16.25 9.88 -13.87
C LEU A 350 -16.24 9.79 -15.41
N MET A 351 -17.17 9.03 -15.97
CA MET A 351 -17.24 8.70 -17.41
C MET A 351 -18.05 9.72 -18.22
N ARG A 352 -18.46 10.86 -17.62
CA ARG A 352 -19.21 11.89 -18.32
C ARG A 352 -18.30 12.75 -19.19
N ALA A 353 -18.88 13.29 -20.28
CA ALA A 353 -18.17 14.22 -21.15
C ALA A 353 -17.55 15.39 -20.37
N GLY A 354 -16.30 15.71 -20.70
CA GLY A 354 -15.50 16.71 -19.99
C GLY A 354 -14.73 16.19 -18.79
N ARG A 355 -14.74 14.88 -18.53
CA ARG A 355 -13.96 14.16 -17.51
C ARG A 355 -13.16 13.05 -18.20
N PHE A 356 -13.40 11.76 -17.89
CA PHE A 356 -12.81 10.64 -18.64
C PHE A 356 -13.75 10.25 -19.78
N ASP A 357 -13.78 11.08 -20.81
CA ASP A 357 -14.68 10.92 -21.95
C ASP A 357 -14.15 9.93 -23.00
N ARG A 358 -12.89 9.52 -22.89
CA ARG A 358 -12.29 8.44 -23.69
C ARG A 358 -11.91 7.26 -22.81
N GLN A 359 -12.26 6.05 -23.25
CA GLN A 359 -11.82 4.79 -22.67
C GLN A 359 -10.93 4.10 -23.69
N ILE A 360 -9.69 3.87 -23.29
CA ILE A 360 -8.67 3.22 -24.11
C ILE A 360 -8.44 1.83 -23.52
N TYR A 361 -8.76 0.81 -24.29
CA TYR A 361 -8.62 -0.57 -23.85
C TYR A 361 -7.20 -1.05 -24.08
N VAL A 362 -6.58 -1.54 -23.01
CA VAL A 362 -5.23 -2.10 -23.00
C VAL A 362 -5.37 -3.59 -22.73
N GLU A 363 -5.56 -4.35 -23.79
CA GLU A 363 -5.83 -5.78 -23.74
C GLU A 363 -4.56 -6.60 -23.45
N LEU A 364 -4.73 -7.91 -23.27
CA LEU A 364 -3.59 -8.84 -23.22
C LEU A 364 -2.93 -8.90 -24.59
N PRO A 365 -1.60 -9.02 -24.66
CA PRO A 365 -0.88 -8.99 -25.93
C PRO A 365 -1.19 -10.24 -26.77
N ASN A 366 -1.43 -10.04 -28.05
CA ASN A 366 -1.53 -11.10 -29.06
C ASN A 366 -0.15 -11.74 -29.33
N LEU A 367 -0.11 -12.78 -30.17
CA LEU A 367 1.13 -13.51 -30.47
C LEU A 367 2.27 -12.60 -30.95
N ASN A 368 1.99 -11.67 -31.87
CA ASN A 368 3.00 -10.78 -32.44
C ASN A 368 3.50 -9.75 -31.42
N GLU A 369 2.58 -9.22 -30.62
CA GLU A 369 2.92 -8.31 -29.53
C GLU A 369 3.74 -9.01 -28.45
N ARG A 370 3.44 -10.29 -28.11
CA ARG A 370 4.27 -11.07 -27.20
C ARG A 370 5.70 -11.26 -27.72
N LYS A 371 5.87 -11.49 -29.03
CA LYS A 371 7.21 -11.54 -29.66
C LYS A 371 7.98 -10.24 -29.42
N GLN A 372 7.33 -9.08 -29.68
CA GLN A 372 7.94 -7.77 -29.45
C GLN A 372 8.30 -7.55 -27.96
N ILE A 373 7.41 -7.97 -27.05
CA ILE A 373 7.66 -7.87 -25.60
C ILE A 373 8.86 -8.73 -25.20
N PHE A 374 8.95 -9.98 -25.71
CA PHE A 374 10.13 -10.83 -25.50
C PHE A 374 11.40 -10.17 -26.02
N GLN A 375 11.38 -9.58 -27.21
CA GLN A 375 12.54 -8.88 -27.76
C GLN A 375 13.04 -7.76 -26.84
N VAL A 376 12.14 -7.00 -26.22
CA VAL A 376 12.53 -5.94 -25.28
C VAL A 376 13.14 -6.53 -24.01
N HIS A 377 12.50 -7.53 -23.41
CA HIS A 377 12.93 -8.11 -22.13
C HIS A 377 14.13 -9.04 -22.26
N LEU A 378 14.44 -9.53 -23.46
CA LEU A 378 15.64 -10.34 -23.73
C LEU A 378 16.90 -9.47 -23.93
N LYS A 379 16.79 -8.19 -24.28
CA LYS A 379 17.97 -7.31 -24.50
C LYS A 379 19.01 -7.37 -23.38
N PRO A 380 18.66 -7.33 -22.07
CA PRO A 380 19.62 -7.36 -20.99
C PRO A 380 20.13 -8.79 -20.66
N ILE A 381 19.56 -9.83 -21.26
CA ILE A 381 19.81 -11.24 -20.91
C ILE A 381 20.79 -11.86 -21.90
N LYS A 382 21.79 -12.57 -21.41
CA LYS A 382 22.67 -13.37 -22.26
C LYS A 382 21.96 -14.64 -22.69
N THR A 383 21.48 -14.69 -23.90
CA THR A 383 20.80 -15.85 -24.48
C THR A 383 21.76 -16.70 -25.32
N SER A 384 21.43 -17.98 -25.49
CA SER A 384 22.09 -18.83 -26.47
C SER A 384 21.71 -18.38 -27.89
N GLU A 385 22.59 -18.58 -28.87
CA GLU A 385 22.38 -18.19 -30.28
C GLU A 385 21.19 -18.89 -30.96
N THR A 386 20.67 -19.96 -30.34
CA THR A 386 19.56 -20.78 -30.87
C THR A 386 18.22 -20.50 -30.22
N LEU A 387 18.04 -19.32 -29.56
CA LEU A 387 16.78 -19.03 -28.89
C LEU A 387 15.71 -18.58 -29.89
N ASP A 388 14.67 -19.41 -30.04
CA ASP A 388 13.51 -19.13 -30.89
C ASP A 388 12.46 -18.31 -30.13
N ILE A 389 12.34 -17.03 -30.46
CA ILE A 389 11.39 -16.09 -29.81
C ILE A 389 9.96 -16.45 -30.21
N ASP A 390 9.74 -16.89 -31.44
CA ASP A 390 8.42 -17.32 -31.91
C ASP A 390 7.88 -18.47 -31.09
N PHE A 391 8.75 -19.45 -30.84
CA PHE A 391 8.42 -20.55 -29.97
C PHE A 391 8.06 -20.06 -28.53
N LEU A 392 8.84 -19.15 -27.95
CA LEU A 392 8.57 -18.63 -26.62
C LEU A 392 7.21 -17.89 -26.55
N ALA A 393 6.92 -17.07 -27.55
CA ALA A 393 5.64 -16.36 -27.64
C ALA A 393 4.45 -17.33 -27.78
N LYS A 394 4.63 -18.43 -28.52
CA LYS A 394 3.64 -19.51 -28.62
C LYS A 394 3.43 -20.26 -27.30
N GLN A 395 4.47 -20.38 -26.47
CA GLN A 395 4.39 -21.05 -25.17
C GLN A 395 3.77 -20.19 -24.04
N THR A 396 3.46 -18.93 -24.30
CA THR A 396 2.95 -17.97 -23.31
C THR A 396 1.61 -17.33 -23.72
N PRO A 397 0.59 -18.11 -24.14
CA PRO A 397 -0.71 -17.56 -24.46
C PRO A 397 -1.37 -16.97 -23.23
N GLY A 398 -2.03 -15.81 -23.38
CA GLY A 398 -2.71 -15.12 -22.29
C GLY A 398 -1.79 -14.46 -21.24
N PHE A 399 -0.47 -14.47 -21.46
CA PHE A 399 0.46 -13.78 -20.56
C PHE A 399 0.44 -12.27 -20.84
N SER A 400 0.46 -11.50 -19.76
CA SER A 400 0.64 -10.06 -19.82
C SER A 400 2.11 -9.71 -20.06
N GLY A 401 2.40 -8.43 -20.36
CA GLY A 401 3.78 -7.96 -20.47
C GLY A 401 4.60 -8.16 -19.18
N ALA A 402 3.96 -8.03 -18.01
CA ALA A 402 4.60 -8.28 -16.73
C ALA A 402 4.92 -9.77 -16.51
N ASP A 403 4.03 -10.66 -16.96
CA ASP A 403 4.28 -12.11 -16.87
C ASP A 403 5.46 -12.50 -17.76
N ILE A 404 5.55 -11.97 -18.98
CA ILE A 404 6.67 -12.21 -19.90
C ILE A 404 7.98 -11.68 -19.31
N ALA A 405 7.97 -10.49 -18.72
CA ALA A 405 9.13 -9.95 -18.02
C ALA A 405 9.59 -10.87 -16.87
N ASN A 406 8.62 -11.40 -16.12
CA ASN A 406 8.88 -12.36 -15.05
C ASN A 406 9.43 -13.68 -15.58
N VAL A 407 8.92 -14.20 -16.71
CA VAL A 407 9.49 -15.40 -17.38
C VAL A 407 10.95 -15.17 -17.75
N CYS A 408 11.26 -14.04 -18.35
CA CYS A 408 12.62 -13.69 -18.74
C CYS A 408 13.57 -13.62 -17.53
N ASN A 409 13.14 -12.97 -16.45
CA ASN A 409 13.89 -12.88 -15.21
C ASN A 409 14.09 -14.25 -14.55
N GLU A 410 13.02 -15.06 -14.45
CA GLU A 410 13.07 -16.37 -13.82
C GLU A 410 13.94 -17.35 -14.61
N ALA A 411 13.92 -17.31 -15.96
CA ALA A 411 14.77 -18.10 -16.81
C ALA A 411 16.27 -17.77 -16.56
N ALA A 412 16.60 -16.49 -16.41
CA ALA A 412 17.96 -16.05 -16.07
C ALA A 412 18.38 -16.56 -14.68
N LEU A 413 17.49 -16.50 -13.67
CA LEU A 413 17.74 -17.03 -12.33
C LEU A 413 17.94 -18.54 -12.32
N ILE A 414 17.15 -19.28 -13.13
CA ILE A 414 17.30 -20.73 -13.28
C ILE A 414 18.64 -21.07 -13.94
N ALA A 415 19.04 -20.36 -15.00
CA ALA A 415 20.32 -20.55 -15.67
C ALA A 415 21.49 -20.31 -14.70
N ALA A 416 21.43 -19.20 -13.93
CA ALA A 416 22.45 -18.88 -12.93
C ALA A 416 22.56 -19.97 -11.85
N ARG A 417 21.43 -20.48 -11.35
CA ARG A 417 21.39 -21.57 -10.36
C ARG A 417 21.99 -22.89 -10.90
N LYS A 418 21.84 -23.12 -12.21
CA LYS A 418 22.43 -24.29 -12.89
C LYS A 418 23.90 -24.07 -13.30
N GLY A 419 24.50 -22.90 -12.99
CA GLY A 419 25.87 -22.56 -13.34
C GLY A 419 26.10 -22.33 -14.83
N LYS A 420 25.06 -22.00 -15.61
CA LYS A 420 25.17 -21.75 -17.05
C LYS A 420 25.62 -20.30 -17.31
N THR A 421 26.31 -20.08 -18.44
CA THR A 421 26.79 -18.77 -18.87
C THR A 421 25.82 -18.04 -19.80
N ALA A 422 24.81 -18.76 -20.33
CA ALA A 422 23.76 -18.23 -21.19
C ALA A 422 22.45 -18.98 -20.93
N VAL A 423 21.33 -18.28 -21.17
CA VAL A 423 19.98 -18.82 -21.00
C VAL A 423 19.56 -19.54 -22.28
N SER A 424 19.20 -20.80 -22.19
CA SER A 424 18.73 -21.58 -23.33
C SER A 424 17.20 -21.77 -23.30
N LYS A 425 16.65 -22.30 -24.38
CA LYS A 425 15.22 -22.65 -24.50
C LYS A 425 14.69 -23.43 -23.28
N GLN A 426 15.50 -24.34 -22.73
CA GLN A 426 15.09 -25.17 -21.60
C GLN A 426 14.83 -24.35 -20.32
N GLU A 427 15.66 -23.34 -20.04
CA GLU A 427 15.46 -22.50 -18.87
C GLU A 427 14.21 -21.63 -18.99
N PHE A 428 13.84 -21.22 -20.20
CA PHE A 428 12.56 -20.52 -20.44
C PHE A 428 11.36 -21.43 -20.22
N LEU A 429 11.42 -22.68 -20.69
CA LEU A 429 10.37 -23.65 -20.42
C LEU A 429 10.22 -23.94 -18.92
N ASP A 430 11.34 -24.13 -18.24
CA ASP A 430 11.36 -24.32 -16.78
C ASP A 430 10.78 -23.10 -16.04
N ALA A 431 11.03 -21.87 -16.56
CA ALA A 431 10.50 -20.63 -15.99
C ALA A 431 8.99 -20.52 -16.19
N VAL A 432 8.48 -20.81 -17.40
CA VAL A 432 7.03 -20.85 -17.66
C VAL A 432 6.36 -21.86 -16.73
N ASP A 433 6.93 -23.07 -16.61
CA ASP A 433 6.42 -24.09 -15.70
C ASP A 433 6.35 -23.62 -14.26
N ARG A 434 7.41 -22.93 -13.81
CA ARG A 434 7.48 -22.41 -12.45
C ARG A 434 6.46 -21.30 -12.19
N ILE A 435 6.20 -20.44 -13.15
CA ILE A 435 5.26 -19.33 -13.01
C ILE A 435 3.82 -19.84 -13.01
N VAL A 436 3.47 -20.76 -13.90
CA VAL A 436 2.12 -21.29 -14.03
C VAL A 436 1.83 -22.39 -12.99
N GLY A 437 2.74 -23.36 -12.83
CA GLY A 437 2.55 -24.53 -11.96
C GLY A 437 3.15 -24.39 -10.55
N GLY A 438 4.02 -23.39 -10.33
CA GLY A 438 4.75 -23.22 -9.08
C GLY A 438 6.05 -24.06 -9.01
N LEU A 439 6.68 -24.03 -7.84
CA LEU A 439 7.91 -24.80 -7.59
C LEU A 439 7.65 -26.30 -7.58
N GLU A 440 8.57 -27.06 -8.17
CA GLU A 440 8.62 -28.52 -8.07
C GLU A 440 8.80 -28.96 -6.61
N LYS A 441 7.91 -29.82 -6.13
CA LYS A 441 7.95 -30.37 -4.77
C LYS A 441 8.64 -31.72 -4.73
N LYS A 442 9.96 -31.72 -4.68
CA LYS A 442 10.79 -32.93 -4.57
C LYS A 442 10.58 -33.73 -3.26
N SER A 443 10.03 -33.08 -2.24
CA SER A 443 9.81 -33.69 -0.92
C SER A 443 8.42 -34.35 -0.78
N LYS A 444 7.55 -34.30 -1.78
CA LYS A 444 6.23 -34.92 -1.69
C LYS A 444 6.36 -36.42 -1.96
N ILE A 445 6.21 -37.21 -0.91
CA ILE A 445 6.22 -38.67 -1.01
C ILE A 445 4.85 -39.10 -1.52
N LEU A 446 4.79 -39.59 -2.76
CA LEU A 446 3.62 -40.22 -3.36
C LEU A 446 3.76 -41.73 -3.21
N THR A 447 2.66 -42.38 -2.83
CA THR A 447 2.64 -43.86 -2.88
C THR A 447 2.66 -44.33 -4.32
N PRO A 448 3.16 -45.55 -4.59
CA PRO A 448 3.15 -46.12 -5.96
C PRO A 448 1.74 -46.15 -6.58
N GLU A 449 0.72 -46.38 -5.75
CA GLU A 449 -0.70 -46.37 -6.19
C GLU A 449 -1.16 -44.97 -6.57
N GLU A 450 -0.87 -43.94 -5.77
CA GLU A 450 -1.19 -42.55 -6.10
C GLU A 450 -0.46 -42.10 -7.35
N ARG A 451 0.83 -42.40 -7.50
CA ARG A 451 1.61 -42.08 -8.69
C ARG A 451 1.00 -42.69 -9.94
N LYS A 452 0.54 -43.96 -9.84
CA LYS A 452 -0.16 -44.64 -10.92
C LYS A 452 -1.49 -43.99 -11.25
N ALA A 453 -2.28 -43.62 -10.23
CA ALA A 453 -3.56 -42.93 -10.45
C ALA A 453 -3.36 -41.60 -11.14
N ILE A 454 -2.38 -40.79 -10.72
CA ILE A 454 -2.04 -39.51 -11.35
C ILE A 454 -1.61 -39.72 -12.81
N ALA A 455 -0.77 -40.70 -13.09
CA ALA A 455 -0.31 -40.95 -14.46
C ALA A 455 -1.46 -41.30 -15.41
N PHE A 456 -2.42 -42.10 -14.96
CA PHE A 456 -3.59 -42.43 -15.75
C PHE A 456 -4.55 -41.25 -15.87
N HIS A 457 -4.67 -40.42 -14.84
CA HIS A 457 -5.46 -39.19 -14.86
C HIS A 457 -4.93 -38.22 -15.93
N GLU A 458 -3.66 -37.89 -15.89
CA GLU A 458 -3.03 -36.99 -16.84
C GLU A 458 -2.99 -37.56 -18.27
N ALA A 459 -2.75 -38.89 -18.39
CA ALA A 459 -2.87 -39.58 -19.69
C ALA A 459 -4.30 -39.55 -20.24
N GLY A 460 -5.29 -39.55 -19.37
CA GLY A 460 -6.71 -39.40 -19.75
C GLY A 460 -6.99 -38.07 -20.41
N HIS A 461 -6.56 -36.98 -19.77
CA HIS A 461 -6.65 -35.64 -20.36
C HIS A 461 -5.96 -35.56 -21.71
N ALA A 462 -4.74 -36.05 -21.80
CA ALA A 462 -3.96 -36.05 -23.04
C ALA A 462 -4.62 -36.85 -24.15
N THR A 463 -5.11 -38.05 -23.83
CA THR A 463 -5.76 -38.93 -24.82
C THR A 463 -7.04 -38.32 -25.39
N VAL A 464 -7.91 -37.81 -24.51
CA VAL A 464 -9.19 -37.20 -24.95
C VAL A 464 -8.92 -35.95 -25.78
N SER A 465 -8.00 -35.08 -25.29
CA SER A 465 -7.64 -33.87 -26.03
C SER A 465 -7.03 -34.14 -27.41
N TRP A 466 -6.20 -35.18 -27.54
CA TRP A 466 -5.61 -35.58 -28.85
C TRP A 466 -6.63 -36.03 -29.89
N LEU A 467 -7.68 -36.67 -29.41
CA LEU A 467 -8.69 -37.29 -30.27
C LEU A 467 -9.90 -36.36 -30.62
N LEU A 468 -10.03 -35.24 -29.94
CA LEU A 468 -11.09 -34.26 -30.16
C LEU A 468 -10.64 -33.16 -31.12
N GLU A 469 -11.60 -32.66 -31.92
CA GLU A 469 -11.35 -31.67 -32.97
C GLU A 469 -10.97 -30.31 -32.39
N TYR A 470 -11.77 -29.83 -31.45
CA TYR A 470 -11.65 -28.46 -30.93
C TYR A 470 -10.94 -28.37 -29.60
N ALA A 471 -10.46 -29.47 -29.04
CA ALA A 471 -9.63 -29.43 -27.85
C ALA A 471 -8.27 -28.83 -28.18
N ALA A 472 -7.77 -27.97 -27.28
CA ALA A 472 -6.51 -27.29 -27.46
C ALA A 472 -5.34 -28.29 -27.66
N PRO A 473 -4.39 -27.99 -28.59
CA PRO A 473 -3.22 -28.85 -28.81
C PRO A 473 -2.40 -29.00 -27.55
N LEU A 474 -2.00 -30.24 -27.27
CA LEU A 474 -1.19 -30.57 -26.12
C LEU A 474 0.28 -30.25 -26.39
N VAL A 475 0.92 -29.55 -25.47
CA VAL A 475 2.37 -29.25 -25.50
C VAL A 475 3.16 -30.33 -24.76
N LYS A 476 2.76 -30.63 -23.54
CA LYS A 476 3.39 -31.64 -22.69
C LYS A 476 2.45 -32.11 -21.59
N VAL A 477 2.73 -33.28 -21.03
CA VAL A 477 2.07 -33.83 -19.85
C VAL A 477 3.12 -34.21 -18.82
N THR A 478 2.86 -33.94 -17.56
CA THR A 478 3.80 -34.26 -16.47
C THR A 478 3.05 -34.76 -15.24
N ILE A 479 3.70 -35.70 -14.55
CA ILE A 479 3.27 -36.20 -13.23
C ILE A 479 4.16 -35.68 -12.10
N VAL A 480 5.05 -34.73 -12.40
CA VAL A 480 5.88 -34.07 -11.39
C VAL A 480 5.05 -33.11 -10.59
N PRO A 481 4.93 -33.27 -9.24
CA PRO A 481 4.11 -32.40 -8.42
C PRO A 481 4.66 -30.97 -8.37
N ARG A 482 3.79 -29.99 -8.66
CA ARG A 482 4.12 -28.56 -8.60
C ARG A 482 3.04 -27.78 -7.86
N GLY A 483 3.44 -26.86 -6.99
CA GLY A 483 2.49 -26.03 -6.25
C GLY A 483 1.42 -26.86 -5.51
N GLN A 484 0.16 -26.74 -5.89
CA GLN A 484 -0.95 -27.54 -5.35
C GLN A 484 -1.31 -28.73 -6.25
N SER A 485 -0.84 -28.76 -7.50
CA SER A 485 -1.11 -29.82 -8.46
C SER A 485 -0.20 -31.04 -8.24
N LEU A 486 -0.75 -32.21 -8.49
CA LEU A 486 -0.04 -33.49 -8.45
C LEU A 486 0.53 -33.90 -9.80
N GLY A 487 -0.05 -33.38 -10.89
CA GLY A 487 0.35 -33.52 -12.27
C GLY A 487 -0.24 -32.35 -13.07
N ALA A 488 0.07 -32.25 -14.35
CA ALA A 488 -0.52 -31.26 -15.24
C ALA A 488 -0.37 -31.65 -16.71
N ALA A 489 -1.45 -31.47 -17.47
CA ALA A 489 -1.43 -31.46 -18.92
C ALA A 489 -1.40 -30.01 -19.41
N TRP A 490 -0.40 -29.67 -20.21
CA TRP A 490 -0.19 -28.32 -20.73
C TRP A 490 -0.68 -28.24 -22.17
N TYR A 491 -1.56 -27.29 -22.38
CA TYR A 491 -2.18 -27.05 -23.68
C TYR A 491 -1.71 -25.72 -24.26
N LEU A 492 -1.76 -25.59 -25.56
CA LEU A 492 -1.59 -24.34 -26.28
C LEU A 492 -3.01 -23.83 -26.64
N PRO A 493 -3.61 -22.96 -25.82
CA PRO A 493 -4.92 -22.41 -26.14
C PRO A 493 -4.82 -21.56 -27.42
N GLU A 494 -5.72 -21.75 -28.35
CA GLU A 494 -5.85 -20.88 -29.51
C GLU A 494 -6.52 -19.57 -29.10
N GLU A 495 -5.98 -18.45 -29.58
CA GLU A 495 -6.56 -17.11 -29.34
C GLU A 495 -7.81 -16.95 -30.20
N ARG A 496 -8.99 -17.15 -29.62
CA ARG A 496 -10.28 -17.08 -30.32
C ARG A 496 -11.10 -15.94 -29.73
N GLN A 497 -11.64 -15.09 -30.61
CA GLN A 497 -12.57 -14.00 -30.23
C GLN A 497 -14.01 -14.54 -30.04
N ILE A 498 -14.38 -15.59 -30.76
CA ILE A 498 -15.71 -16.20 -30.70
C ILE A 498 -15.53 -17.71 -30.49
N VAL A 499 -16.27 -18.26 -29.53
CA VAL A 499 -16.25 -19.69 -29.22
C VAL A 499 -17.61 -20.30 -29.52
N ARG A 500 -17.61 -21.42 -30.26
CA ARG A 500 -18.83 -22.18 -30.63
C ARG A 500 -19.16 -23.21 -29.54
N THR A 501 -20.42 -23.65 -29.54
CA THR A 501 -20.91 -24.67 -28.60
C THR A 501 -20.06 -25.94 -28.61
N GLU A 502 -19.73 -26.46 -29.81
CA GLU A 502 -18.94 -27.68 -29.97
C GLU A 502 -17.54 -27.54 -29.35
N GLN A 503 -16.96 -26.35 -29.43
CA GLN A 503 -15.64 -26.06 -28.88
C GLN A 503 -15.65 -26.11 -27.34
N ILE A 504 -16.66 -25.51 -26.70
CA ILE A 504 -16.82 -25.57 -25.26
C ILE A 504 -17.05 -27.01 -24.78
N LEU A 505 -17.86 -27.75 -25.51
CA LEU A 505 -18.13 -29.16 -25.20
C LEU A 505 -16.90 -30.04 -25.33
N ASP A 506 -16.05 -29.83 -26.36
CA ASP A 506 -14.79 -30.57 -26.51
C ASP A 506 -13.79 -30.24 -25.40
N GLU A 507 -13.71 -28.97 -25.02
CA GLU A 507 -12.88 -28.55 -23.86
C GLU A 507 -13.38 -29.19 -22.55
N MET A 508 -14.68 -29.23 -22.31
CA MET A 508 -15.27 -29.90 -21.15
C MET A 508 -14.99 -31.40 -21.16
N CYS A 509 -15.15 -32.05 -22.31
CA CYS A 509 -14.87 -33.47 -22.49
C CYS A 509 -13.39 -33.78 -22.18
N ALA A 510 -12.47 -32.98 -22.70
CA ALA A 510 -11.03 -33.11 -22.42
C ALA A 510 -10.71 -32.90 -20.95
N ALA A 511 -11.34 -31.90 -20.29
CA ALA A 511 -11.18 -31.65 -18.87
C ALA A 511 -11.73 -32.79 -17.99
N LEU A 512 -12.76 -33.51 -18.44
CA LEU A 512 -13.28 -34.68 -17.73
C LEU A 512 -12.48 -35.95 -18.01
N GLY A 513 -11.52 -35.92 -18.96
CA GLY A 513 -10.69 -37.04 -19.39
C GLY A 513 -9.93 -37.71 -18.26
N GLY A 514 -9.38 -36.95 -17.30
CA GLY A 514 -8.68 -37.49 -16.16
C GLY A 514 -9.55 -38.36 -15.25
N ARG A 515 -10.70 -37.84 -14.85
CA ARG A 515 -11.69 -38.57 -14.04
C ARG A 515 -12.25 -39.78 -14.77
N ALA A 516 -12.48 -39.65 -16.08
CA ALA A 516 -12.96 -40.75 -16.92
C ALA A 516 -11.91 -41.86 -17.05
N ALA A 517 -10.63 -41.54 -17.15
CA ALA A 517 -9.55 -42.52 -17.17
C ALA A 517 -9.44 -43.31 -15.85
N GLU A 518 -9.57 -42.66 -14.71
CA GLU A 518 -9.64 -43.33 -13.41
C GLU A 518 -10.79 -44.35 -13.38
N LYS A 519 -11.97 -43.96 -13.87
CA LYS A 519 -13.16 -44.84 -13.93
C LYS A 519 -12.95 -46.04 -14.87
N VAL A 520 -12.40 -45.81 -16.07
CA VAL A 520 -12.23 -46.87 -17.11
C VAL A 520 -11.16 -47.89 -16.70
N ILE A 521 -10.12 -47.47 -15.97
CA ILE A 521 -8.98 -48.30 -15.64
C ILE A 521 -9.11 -48.96 -14.25
N PHE A 522 -9.56 -48.19 -13.24
CA PHE A 522 -9.59 -48.67 -11.86
C PHE A 522 -11.01 -48.96 -11.36
N ASP A 523 -12.06 -48.62 -12.13
CA ASP A 523 -13.44 -48.61 -11.68
C ASP A 523 -13.69 -47.81 -10.36
N LYS A 524 -12.79 -46.89 -10.10
CA LYS A 524 -12.80 -46.00 -8.92
C LYS A 524 -12.49 -44.58 -9.35
N ILE A 525 -12.95 -43.62 -8.59
CA ILE A 525 -12.71 -42.21 -8.82
C ILE A 525 -12.07 -41.60 -7.58
N SER A 526 -11.25 -40.59 -7.77
CA SER A 526 -10.53 -39.92 -6.70
C SER A 526 -10.96 -38.45 -6.52
N THR A 527 -10.44 -37.79 -5.51
CA THR A 527 -10.60 -36.34 -5.27
C THR A 527 -9.69 -35.49 -6.17
N GLY A 528 -8.82 -36.10 -6.98
CA GLY A 528 -7.85 -35.39 -7.81
C GLY A 528 -8.47 -34.49 -8.87
N ALA A 529 -9.67 -34.82 -9.34
CA ALA A 529 -10.39 -34.08 -10.37
C ALA A 529 -11.13 -32.82 -9.87
N LEU A 530 -10.86 -32.30 -8.65
CA LEU A 530 -11.61 -31.16 -8.11
C LEU A 530 -11.50 -29.91 -9.01
N SER A 531 -10.30 -29.59 -9.46
CA SER A 531 -10.05 -28.42 -10.34
C SER A 531 -10.77 -28.57 -11.69
N ASP A 532 -10.76 -29.76 -12.26
CA ASP A 532 -11.41 -30.06 -13.54
C ASP A 532 -12.93 -29.93 -13.42
N LEU A 533 -13.50 -30.48 -12.34
CA LEU A 533 -14.93 -30.36 -12.08
C LEU A 533 -15.35 -28.90 -11.85
N GLU A 534 -14.55 -28.10 -11.15
CA GLU A 534 -14.81 -26.67 -10.97
C GLU A 534 -14.81 -25.93 -12.33
N LYS A 535 -13.82 -26.19 -13.18
CA LYS A 535 -13.71 -25.62 -14.52
C LYS A 535 -14.93 -25.98 -15.36
N VAL A 536 -15.26 -27.26 -15.45
CA VAL A 536 -16.39 -27.77 -16.26
C VAL A 536 -17.73 -27.23 -15.76
N THR A 537 -17.90 -27.14 -14.43
CA THR A 537 -19.14 -26.57 -13.84
C THR A 537 -19.29 -25.09 -14.19
N LYS A 538 -18.20 -24.31 -14.16
CA LYS A 538 -18.22 -22.90 -14.59
C LYS A 538 -18.55 -22.75 -16.07
N GLN A 539 -17.97 -23.59 -16.94
CA GLN A 539 -18.23 -23.57 -18.38
C GLN A 539 -19.70 -23.95 -18.69
N ALA A 540 -20.21 -25.04 -18.12
CA ALA A 540 -21.60 -25.46 -18.29
C ALA A 540 -22.59 -24.39 -17.81
N ARG A 541 -22.31 -23.78 -16.64
CA ARG A 541 -23.12 -22.67 -16.13
C ARG A 541 -23.10 -21.48 -17.08
N ALA A 542 -21.94 -21.11 -17.60
CA ALA A 542 -21.84 -20.01 -18.56
C ALA A 542 -22.61 -20.27 -19.85
N MET A 543 -22.56 -21.50 -20.40
CA MET A 543 -23.34 -21.89 -21.56
C MET A 543 -24.85 -21.71 -21.35
N VAL A 544 -25.35 -22.12 -20.17
CA VAL A 544 -26.77 -22.10 -19.84
C VAL A 544 -27.26 -20.71 -19.44
N THR A 545 -26.47 -19.95 -18.65
CA THR A 545 -26.97 -18.71 -18.03
C THR A 545 -26.42 -17.43 -18.64
N ILE A 546 -25.31 -17.49 -19.37
CA ILE A 546 -24.65 -16.28 -19.91
C ILE A 546 -24.80 -16.22 -21.42
N TYR A 547 -24.42 -17.29 -22.10
CA TYR A 547 -24.30 -17.27 -23.58
C TYR A 547 -25.58 -17.67 -24.31
N GLY A 548 -26.59 -18.19 -23.59
CA GLY A 548 -27.84 -18.67 -24.23
C GLY A 548 -27.62 -19.85 -25.19
N LEU A 549 -26.62 -20.72 -24.89
CA LEU A 549 -26.25 -21.88 -25.73
C LEU A 549 -26.96 -23.18 -25.27
N ASN A 550 -28.19 -23.08 -24.78
CA ASN A 550 -28.99 -24.22 -24.36
C ASN A 550 -30.40 -24.10 -24.90
N ASP A 551 -30.88 -25.14 -25.59
CA ASP A 551 -32.18 -25.14 -26.27
C ASP A 551 -33.40 -25.00 -25.34
N LYS A 552 -33.31 -25.50 -24.09
CA LYS A 552 -34.41 -25.42 -23.13
C LYS A 552 -34.55 -24.06 -22.46
N ILE A 553 -33.44 -23.41 -22.21
CA ILE A 553 -33.42 -22.03 -21.67
C ILE A 553 -33.66 -21.03 -22.82
N GLY A 554 -33.19 -21.36 -24.03
CA GLY A 554 -33.32 -20.54 -25.21
C GLY A 554 -32.35 -19.35 -25.24
N ASN A 555 -32.67 -18.35 -26.07
CA ASN A 555 -31.83 -17.18 -26.30
C ASN A 555 -31.96 -16.14 -25.19
N LEU A 556 -31.80 -16.57 -23.95
CA LEU A 556 -31.87 -15.71 -22.75
C LEU A 556 -30.50 -15.63 -22.07
N THR A 557 -30.16 -14.44 -21.62
CA THR A 557 -29.02 -14.24 -20.71
C THR A 557 -29.50 -13.77 -19.36
N TYR A 558 -28.99 -14.39 -18.33
CA TYR A 558 -29.18 -13.96 -16.93
C TYR A 558 -27.94 -13.19 -16.40
N TYR A 559 -27.02 -12.87 -17.32
CA TYR A 559 -25.86 -12.05 -16.99
C TYR A 559 -26.24 -10.57 -17.11
N ASP A 560 -26.07 -9.84 -16.01
CA ASP A 560 -26.21 -8.38 -16.00
C ASP A 560 -24.83 -7.77 -15.71
N SER A 561 -24.24 -7.16 -16.73
CA SER A 561 -22.93 -6.47 -16.59
C SER A 561 -22.97 -5.26 -15.66
N ALA A 562 -24.18 -4.75 -15.33
CA ALA A 562 -24.38 -3.62 -14.42
C ALA A 562 -24.65 -4.07 -12.96
N GLN A 563 -24.88 -5.37 -12.74
CA GLN A 563 -25.17 -5.91 -11.41
C GLN A 563 -23.85 -6.21 -10.69
N SER A 564 -23.53 -5.41 -9.69
CA SER A 564 -22.43 -5.70 -8.77
C SER A 564 -22.68 -7.05 -8.07
N ASP A 565 -21.61 -7.79 -7.74
CA ASP A 565 -21.58 -9.09 -7.06
C ASP A 565 -22.37 -9.19 -5.72
N TYR A 566 -23.12 -8.16 -5.35
CA TYR A 566 -23.90 -8.06 -4.10
C TYR A 566 -25.42 -8.21 -4.27
N GLY A 567 -25.88 -8.66 -5.42
CA GLY A 567 -27.29 -9.00 -5.62
C GLY A 567 -27.64 -10.33 -4.95
N PHE A 568 -28.19 -10.30 -3.74
CA PHE A 568 -28.72 -11.49 -3.04
C PHE A 568 -29.92 -12.13 -3.73
N THR A 569 -30.42 -11.56 -4.82
CA THR A 569 -31.59 -12.07 -5.55
C THR A 569 -31.16 -12.61 -6.91
N LYS A 570 -31.46 -13.88 -7.12
CA LYS A 570 -31.32 -14.51 -8.44
C LYS A 570 -32.21 -13.78 -9.46
N PRO A 571 -31.74 -13.47 -10.69
CA PRO A 571 -32.55 -12.77 -11.70
C PRO A 571 -33.59 -13.67 -12.37
N TYR A 572 -33.90 -14.81 -11.78
CA TYR A 572 -34.84 -15.82 -12.32
C TYR A 572 -35.62 -16.52 -11.19
N SER A 573 -36.77 -17.12 -11.58
CA SER A 573 -37.65 -17.84 -10.67
C SER A 573 -37.04 -19.16 -10.18
N GLU A 574 -37.53 -19.72 -9.05
CA GLU A 574 -37.07 -21.03 -8.54
C GLU A 574 -37.31 -22.16 -9.58
N ARG A 575 -38.36 -22.08 -10.37
CA ARG A 575 -38.59 -23.04 -11.45
C ARG A 575 -37.48 -22.98 -12.51
N THR A 576 -37.07 -21.78 -12.89
CA THR A 576 -35.96 -21.58 -13.84
C THR A 576 -34.64 -22.02 -13.22
N ALA A 577 -34.42 -21.76 -11.90
CA ALA A 577 -33.23 -22.24 -11.20
C ALA A 577 -33.12 -23.77 -11.28
N HIS A 578 -34.22 -24.50 -11.03
CA HIS A 578 -34.22 -25.94 -11.11
C HIS A 578 -33.89 -26.45 -12.55
N LEU A 579 -34.48 -25.81 -13.57
CA LEU A 579 -34.20 -26.15 -14.97
C LEU A 579 -32.73 -25.88 -15.33
N ILE A 580 -32.15 -24.79 -14.84
CA ILE A 580 -30.73 -24.46 -15.03
C ILE A 580 -29.84 -25.56 -14.40
N ASP A 581 -30.14 -25.97 -13.16
CA ASP A 581 -29.38 -27.00 -12.46
C ASP A 581 -29.48 -28.37 -13.17
N GLU A 582 -30.67 -28.74 -13.66
CA GLU A 582 -30.86 -29.95 -14.46
C GLU A 582 -30.05 -29.93 -15.76
N GLU A 583 -30.10 -28.82 -16.53
CA GLU A 583 -29.37 -28.71 -17.79
C GLU A 583 -27.88 -28.68 -17.61
N ILE A 584 -27.35 -27.99 -16.54
CA ILE A 584 -25.92 -28.02 -16.19
C ILE A 584 -25.47 -29.45 -15.90
N SER A 585 -26.22 -30.17 -15.05
CA SER A 585 -25.91 -31.56 -14.68
C SER A 585 -25.92 -32.47 -15.92
N LYS A 586 -26.93 -32.31 -16.79
CA LYS A 586 -27.06 -33.08 -18.02
C LYS A 586 -25.88 -32.84 -18.97
N ILE A 587 -25.51 -31.62 -19.25
CA ILE A 587 -24.38 -31.27 -20.13
C ILE A 587 -23.08 -31.91 -19.60
N ILE A 588 -22.82 -31.80 -18.31
CA ILE A 588 -21.61 -32.36 -17.70
C ILE A 588 -21.59 -33.88 -17.81
N GLU A 589 -22.72 -34.54 -17.53
CA GLU A 589 -22.83 -36.01 -17.61
C GLU A 589 -22.66 -36.49 -19.04
N GLU A 590 -23.28 -35.84 -20.02
CA GLU A 590 -23.11 -36.17 -21.44
C GLU A 590 -21.63 -36.10 -21.86
N GLN A 591 -20.89 -35.05 -21.46
CA GLN A 591 -19.47 -34.94 -21.79
C GLN A 591 -18.62 -35.99 -21.02
N TYR A 592 -18.98 -36.32 -19.79
CA TYR A 592 -18.31 -37.36 -19.02
C TYR A 592 -18.50 -38.75 -19.69
N GLN A 593 -19.70 -39.11 -20.12
CA GLN A 593 -19.98 -40.36 -20.84
C GLN A 593 -19.25 -40.40 -22.19
N ARG A 594 -19.14 -39.25 -22.87
CA ARG A 594 -18.38 -39.13 -24.12
C ARG A 594 -16.88 -39.39 -23.86
N ALA A 595 -16.31 -38.84 -22.80
CA ALA A 595 -14.92 -39.09 -22.42
C ALA A 595 -14.68 -40.56 -22.08
N ILE A 596 -15.57 -41.20 -21.30
CA ILE A 596 -15.50 -42.63 -20.97
C ILE A 596 -15.51 -43.47 -22.25
N LYS A 597 -16.38 -43.18 -23.23
CA LYS A 597 -16.45 -43.87 -24.49
C LYS A 597 -15.15 -43.79 -25.28
N ILE A 598 -14.61 -42.54 -25.44
CA ILE A 598 -13.36 -42.29 -26.15
C ILE A 598 -12.19 -43.08 -25.51
N LEU A 599 -12.09 -43.06 -24.19
CA LEU A 599 -11.03 -43.76 -23.46
C LEU A 599 -11.18 -45.28 -23.48
N SER A 600 -12.41 -45.79 -23.44
CA SER A 600 -12.68 -47.23 -23.53
C SER A 600 -12.29 -47.79 -24.89
N GLU A 601 -12.60 -47.05 -25.98
CA GLU A 601 -12.21 -47.41 -27.35
C GLU A 601 -10.68 -47.33 -27.57
N ASN A 602 -9.94 -46.56 -26.77
CA ASN A 602 -8.51 -46.36 -26.89
C ASN A 602 -7.74 -46.84 -25.65
N LYS A 603 -8.27 -47.80 -24.88
CA LYS A 603 -7.75 -48.25 -23.60
C LYS A 603 -6.29 -48.73 -23.67
N GLU A 604 -5.89 -49.43 -24.73
CA GLU A 604 -4.52 -49.89 -24.91
C GLU A 604 -3.55 -48.72 -25.06
N LYS A 605 -3.88 -47.74 -25.92
CA LYS A 605 -3.05 -46.55 -26.14
C LYS A 605 -2.94 -45.67 -24.88
N LEU A 606 -4.07 -45.49 -24.16
CA LEU A 606 -4.09 -44.83 -22.84
C LEU A 606 -3.12 -45.51 -21.86
N THR A 607 -3.11 -46.86 -21.84
CA THR A 607 -2.23 -47.63 -20.95
C THR A 607 -0.75 -47.45 -21.31
N ILE A 608 -0.44 -47.47 -22.63
CA ILE A 608 0.94 -47.20 -23.10
C ILE A 608 1.39 -45.78 -22.68
N LEU A 609 0.54 -44.79 -22.89
CA LEU A 609 0.84 -43.40 -22.53
C LEU A 609 1.06 -43.22 -21.04
N ALA A 610 0.20 -43.81 -20.18
CA ALA A 610 0.32 -43.74 -18.74
C ALA A 610 1.59 -44.44 -18.23
N ASN A 611 1.95 -45.57 -18.82
CA ASN A 611 3.21 -46.27 -18.46
C ASN A 611 4.44 -45.45 -18.88
N LEU A 612 4.40 -44.80 -20.05
CA LEU A 612 5.48 -43.91 -20.49
C LEU A 612 5.62 -42.70 -19.55
N LEU A 613 4.50 -42.17 -19.04
CA LEU A 613 4.50 -41.10 -18.01
C LEU A 613 5.11 -41.57 -16.69
N LEU A 614 4.84 -42.82 -16.28
CA LEU A 614 5.44 -43.41 -15.08
C LEU A 614 6.95 -43.58 -15.19
N GLU A 615 7.45 -43.85 -16.40
CA GLU A 615 8.88 -44.05 -16.69
C GLU A 615 9.61 -42.71 -16.82
N ARG A 616 9.09 -41.77 -17.64
CA ARG A 616 9.77 -40.51 -18.02
C ARG A 616 9.35 -39.30 -17.21
N GLU A 617 8.27 -39.39 -16.45
CA GLU A 617 7.63 -38.30 -15.66
C GLU A 617 7.13 -37.12 -16.48
N VAL A 618 7.68 -36.89 -17.67
CA VAL A 618 7.28 -35.84 -18.62
C VAL A 618 7.27 -36.44 -20.02
N ILE A 619 6.19 -36.14 -20.78
CA ILE A 619 6.04 -36.51 -22.19
C ILE A 619 5.67 -35.27 -23.00
N PHE A 620 6.03 -35.29 -24.29
CA PHE A 620 5.81 -34.19 -25.22
C PHE A 620 4.89 -34.60 -26.37
N ARG A 621 4.54 -33.63 -27.23
CA ARG A 621 3.69 -33.84 -28.41
C ARG A 621 4.17 -34.98 -29.29
N ASP A 622 5.48 -35.10 -29.52
CA ASP A 622 6.09 -36.13 -30.35
C ASP A 622 5.78 -37.54 -29.85
N ASP A 623 5.78 -37.73 -28.53
CA ASP A 623 5.47 -39.03 -27.91
C ASP A 623 4.00 -39.40 -28.13
N LEU A 624 3.08 -38.45 -28.10
CA LEU A 624 1.68 -38.71 -28.45
C LEU A 624 1.51 -39.04 -29.93
N GLU A 625 2.22 -38.34 -30.82
CA GLU A 625 2.19 -38.60 -32.24
C GLU A 625 2.69 -40.02 -32.54
N ASN A 626 3.71 -40.51 -31.84
CA ASN A 626 4.20 -41.89 -31.95
C ASN A 626 3.18 -42.94 -31.49
N ILE A 627 2.35 -42.65 -30.46
CA ILE A 627 1.38 -43.59 -29.88
C ILE A 627 0.03 -43.53 -30.66
N PHE A 628 -0.49 -42.33 -30.95
CA PHE A 628 -1.81 -42.13 -31.52
C PHE A 628 -1.80 -41.95 -33.05
N GLY A 629 -0.62 -41.63 -33.63
CA GLY A 629 -0.46 -41.14 -34.99
C GLY A 629 -0.64 -39.62 -35.06
N LYS A 630 -0.42 -39.03 -36.25
CA LYS A 630 -0.66 -37.61 -36.48
C LYS A 630 -2.07 -37.24 -36.10
N ARG A 631 -2.23 -36.08 -35.42
CA ARG A 631 -3.56 -35.57 -35.09
C ARG A 631 -4.39 -35.42 -36.34
N LYS A 632 -5.62 -35.95 -36.32
CA LYS A 632 -6.51 -35.95 -37.49
C LYS A 632 -6.97 -34.55 -37.90
N TYR A 633 -7.01 -33.65 -36.95
CA TYR A 633 -7.51 -32.28 -37.12
C TYR A 633 -6.31 -31.32 -37.16
N LYS A 634 -6.33 -30.39 -38.11
CA LYS A 634 -5.30 -29.37 -38.25
C LYS A 634 -5.43 -28.37 -37.08
N ASP A 635 -4.32 -28.01 -36.50
CA ASP A 635 -4.29 -26.87 -35.57
C ASP A 635 -4.67 -25.61 -36.38
N ALA A 636 -5.43 -24.66 -35.79
CA ALA A 636 -5.94 -23.49 -36.49
C ALA A 636 -4.82 -22.63 -37.13
N GLU A 637 -3.62 -22.63 -36.54
CA GLU A 637 -2.45 -21.95 -37.11
C GLU A 637 -1.99 -22.59 -38.44
N GLU A 638 -1.99 -23.92 -38.56
CA GLU A 638 -1.65 -24.61 -39.80
C GLU A 638 -2.73 -24.39 -40.87
N ALA A 639 -3.99 -24.18 -40.45
CA ALA A 639 -5.09 -23.85 -41.37
C ALA A 639 -4.95 -22.42 -41.93
N ILE A 640 -4.59 -21.44 -41.07
CA ILE A 640 -4.38 -20.04 -41.46
C ILE A 640 -3.15 -19.92 -42.38
N GLU A 641 -2.06 -20.60 -42.06
CA GLU A 641 -0.86 -20.60 -42.92
C GLU A 641 -1.10 -21.26 -44.29
N ALA A 642 -2.03 -22.21 -44.35
CA ALA A 642 -2.40 -22.85 -45.59
C ALA A 642 -3.39 -22.03 -46.47
N GLU A 643 -4.13 -21.10 -45.87
CA GLU A 643 -5.07 -20.20 -46.57
C GLU A 643 -4.44 -18.89 -47.06
N ILE A 644 -3.23 -18.53 -46.59
CA ILE A 644 -2.50 -17.36 -47.11
C ILE A 644 -2.01 -17.71 -48.54
N PRO A 645 -2.52 -17.06 -49.59
CA PRO A 645 -2.07 -17.31 -50.94
C PRO A 645 -0.57 -17.06 -51.07
N ALA A 646 0.12 -17.90 -51.81
CA ALA A 646 1.57 -17.81 -52.01
C ALA A 646 2.08 -16.46 -52.59
N GLU A 647 1.18 -15.65 -53.15
CA GLU A 647 1.47 -14.31 -53.64
C GLU A 647 1.77 -13.28 -52.57
N ASN A 648 1.31 -13.46 -51.35
CA ASN A 648 1.61 -12.52 -50.24
C ASN A 648 2.87 -12.87 -49.42
N LYS A 649 3.51 -14.01 -49.65
CA LYS A 649 4.80 -14.35 -49.00
C LYS A 649 5.99 -13.54 -49.56
N ASN A 650 5.88 -13.02 -50.79
CA ASN A 650 6.95 -12.25 -51.39
C ASN A 650 6.96 -10.74 -51.05
N VAL A 651 5.90 -10.23 -50.40
CA VAL A 651 5.85 -8.80 -50.02
C VAL A 651 6.51 -8.58 -48.65
N ALA A 652 6.57 -9.62 -47.82
CA ALA A 652 7.22 -9.52 -46.52
C ALA A 652 8.76 -9.64 -46.54
N GLU A 653 9.34 -10.17 -47.64
CA GLU A 653 10.80 -10.27 -47.82
C GLU A 653 11.45 -9.04 -48.50
N VAL A 654 10.67 -8.10 -48.99
CA VAL A 654 11.22 -6.89 -49.70
C VAL A 654 11.29 -5.66 -48.77
N THR A 655 10.84 -5.78 -47.51
CA THR A 655 10.90 -4.68 -46.51
C THR A 655 11.75 -5.06 -45.29
N GLN A 656 12.91 -5.70 -45.55
CA GLN A 656 14.00 -5.78 -44.57
C GLN A 656 15.11 -4.79 -44.92
#